data_0424401366906c8906a63ccfb1dfdb97
#
_entry.id   0424401366906c8906a63ccfb1dfdb97
#
_cell.length_a   1.000
_cell.length_b   1.000
_cell.length_c   1.000
_cell.angle_alpha   90.00
_cell.angle_beta   90.00
_cell.angle_gamma   90.00
#
_symmetry.space_group_name_H-M   'P 1'
#
loop_
_entity.id
_entity.type
_entity.pdbx_description
1 polymer ?
#
loop_
_entity_poly.entity_id
_entity_poly.type
_entity_poly.pdbx_seq_one_letter_code
_entity_poly.pdbx_strand_id
1 'polypeptide(L)'
;MGYDHKKIEKKWQDYWIKENFGICDLDSKKAKFYNLCMYPYPSGDLHMGHIRNYTLGDVITRYKLLNGFNVLSPMGWDSFGLPAENAAIQTGVHPREFTETRIEKMKLQIIQLGSIYDWNREIAAHSEDYYKWTQALFINLYENDLAYKGDAPVNWCDSCKTVLANEQVVEGLCERCDSTVRQENLNQWFFRISKYSDELLDSLDTLGDWPDRVKSMQENWIGKSSGAEFDMEIVDTNLKISVFTTRPDTIFGITFAVVSPEHELINEIVDLSTNKKDLNQYIADASTKSEFERLSSKDEKTGVDTGVKVTNPINGKEVPLWIADYVLVNYGTGAIMAVPAHDQRDFDFAKKYKIDIVQVISRDGNLERLDEAYIEEGILVNSEQFNGLKSHKEASNSIIDWLKKEGIGKDLETFRLRDWLISRQRYWGCPIPMIECPSCGLVPEEYINLPVKLPEIEDYLNNEGSPLSKVDEFVKTKCPKCGSEATRETDTMDTFVDSSWYYMRYLFPNSNDFPFDSKTINEWLPVDQYIGGVEHAILHLLYSRFFVKALRDIGLIDISEPFQNLFAQGMINFGGSKMSKSKGNIVSPEAYFDSHGADSLRLYHLFMGPPSDSVEWNDRGIEGTRRFLNKVWDNVHLLSEVKPSSTDNDDTENLLIELNKTIKSVSNDIENFEFNTIVSDLMKFNNSLSDYLKANNDICKESRDSVIANFLCLLYPLAPHISSELLDLNLGSREFDVWPKVNEKYILDKTFELVIQVNGKKRASKIVEYGTSEESSTAFAKELLPQINFEDVKKVIFIDNKLINFVI
;
A
#
# COMPACT_ATOMS: atom_id res chain seq x y z
N MET A 1 37.97 0.68 -26.39
CA MET A 1 37.00 -0.41 -26.57
C MET A 1 35.64 0.18 -26.26
N GLY A 2 34.60 -0.13 -27.03
CA GLY A 2 33.24 0.36 -26.74
C GLY A 2 32.62 -0.37 -25.54
N TYR A 3 31.56 0.22 -24.97
CA TYR A 3 30.80 -0.37 -23.86
C TYR A 3 30.05 -1.66 -24.29
N ASP A 4 30.59 -2.81 -23.93
CA ASP A 4 30.00 -4.15 -24.15
C ASP A 4 29.25 -4.61 -22.90
N HIS A 5 27.95 -4.25 -22.84
CA HIS A 5 27.11 -4.56 -21.67
C HIS A 5 27.05 -6.05 -21.36
N LYS A 6 26.90 -6.93 -22.36
CA LYS A 6 26.75 -8.39 -22.11
C LYS A 6 27.94 -8.96 -21.34
N LYS A 7 29.15 -8.56 -21.74
CA LYS A 7 30.39 -9.03 -21.10
C LYS A 7 30.58 -8.41 -19.73
N ILE A 8 30.34 -7.11 -19.61
CA ILE A 8 30.54 -6.35 -18.37
C ILE A 8 29.54 -6.77 -17.30
N GLU A 9 28.25 -6.82 -17.65
CA GLU A 9 27.19 -7.20 -16.71
C GLU A 9 27.41 -8.61 -16.18
N LYS A 10 27.72 -9.58 -17.04
CA LYS A 10 28.03 -10.95 -16.62
C LYS A 10 29.21 -11.02 -15.66
N LYS A 11 30.32 -10.29 -15.97
CA LYS A 11 31.53 -10.22 -15.09
C LYS A 11 31.14 -9.78 -13.67
N TRP A 12 30.34 -8.72 -13.54
CA TRP A 12 30.01 -8.14 -12.24
C TRP A 12 28.95 -8.92 -11.48
N GLN A 13 27.97 -9.48 -12.15
CA GLN A 13 26.98 -10.41 -11.56
C GLN A 13 27.68 -11.62 -10.94
N ASP A 14 28.61 -12.26 -11.68
CA ASP A 14 29.40 -13.38 -11.18
C ASP A 14 30.33 -12.98 -10.00
N TYR A 15 30.89 -11.77 -10.06
CA TYR A 15 31.70 -11.24 -8.97
C TYR A 15 30.88 -11.04 -7.69
N TRP A 16 29.75 -10.35 -7.75
CA TRP A 16 28.93 -10.09 -6.59
C TRP A 16 28.39 -11.37 -5.94
N ILE A 17 27.99 -12.36 -6.73
CA ILE A 17 27.57 -13.67 -6.21
C ILE A 17 28.74 -14.37 -5.50
N LYS A 18 29.92 -14.41 -6.13
CA LYS A 18 31.10 -15.10 -5.60
C LYS A 18 31.57 -14.47 -4.30
N GLU A 19 31.61 -13.15 -4.21
CA GLU A 19 32.05 -12.42 -3.02
C GLU A 19 30.96 -12.27 -1.97
N ASN A 20 29.78 -12.87 -2.16
CA ASN A 20 28.61 -12.75 -1.26
C ASN A 20 28.26 -11.29 -0.95
N PHE A 21 28.26 -10.44 -1.97
CA PHE A 21 28.01 -9.02 -1.80
C PHE A 21 26.57 -8.76 -1.33
N GLY A 22 26.41 -7.95 -0.29
CA GLY A 22 25.09 -7.58 0.27
C GLY A 22 24.53 -8.56 1.30
N ILE A 23 25.31 -9.55 1.77
CA ILE A 23 24.91 -10.40 2.88
C ILE A 23 24.87 -9.60 4.18
N CYS A 24 23.78 -9.73 4.92
CA CYS A 24 23.54 -9.10 6.21
C CYS A 24 24.05 -9.98 7.37
N ASP A 25 24.85 -9.39 8.24
CA ASP A 25 25.27 -9.99 9.51
C ASP A 25 24.41 -9.44 10.65
N LEU A 26 23.49 -10.25 11.20
CA LEU A 26 22.57 -9.81 12.27
C LEU A 26 23.31 -9.41 13.56
N ASP A 27 24.54 -9.90 13.78
CA ASP A 27 25.37 -9.59 14.95
C ASP A 27 26.27 -8.37 14.76
N SER A 28 26.19 -7.71 13.59
CA SER A 28 27.00 -6.54 13.26
C SER A 28 26.71 -5.37 14.21
N LYS A 29 27.80 -4.64 14.57
CA LYS A 29 27.71 -3.39 15.35
C LYS A 29 27.40 -2.16 14.51
N LYS A 30 27.35 -2.28 13.18
CA LYS A 30 26.94 -1.20 12.30
C LYS A 30 25.47 -0.87 12.53
N ALA A 31 25.07 0.37 12.26
CA ALA A 31 23.65 0.73 12.25
C ALA A 31 22.91 -0.17 11.26
N LYS A 32 21.82 -0.77 11.70
CA LYS A 32 20.98 -1.65 10.86
C LYS A 32 20.09 -0.85 9.94
N PHE A 33 19.75 -1.43 8.80
CA PHE A 33 18.72 -0.92 7.91
C PHE A 33 18.03 -2.09 7.20
N TYR A 34 16.75 -2.27 7.45
CA TYR A 34 15.95 -3.31 6.80
C TYR A 34 15.22 -2.72 5.61
N ASN A 35 15.71 -3.01 4.41
CA ASN A 35 15.11 -2.59 3.14
C ASN A 35 14.38 -3.76 2.49
N LEU A 36 13.08 -3.67 2.33
CA LEU A 36 12.25 -4.77 1.85
C LEU A 36 11.40 -4.37 0.66
N CYS A 37 11.55 -5.08 -0.45
CA CYS A 37 10.60 -5.08 -1.55
C CYS A 37 9.53 -6.16 -1.32
N MET A 38 8.29 -5.88 -1.71
CA MET A 38 7.25 -6.92 -1.71
C MET A 38 7.71 -8.10 -2.57
N TYR A 39 7.63 -9.29 -2.02
CA TYR A 39 8.05 -10.49 -2.74
C TYR A 39 7.03 -10.89 -3.81
N PRO A 40 7.49 -11.50 -4.94
CA PRO A 40 6.63 -11.75 -6.08
C PRO A 40 5.84 -13.04 -5.97
N TYR A 41 4.70 -13.07 -6.67
CA TYR A 41 3.97 -14.31 -6.98
C TYR A 41 4.64 -15.02 -8.18
N PRO A 42 5.14 -16.26 -8.04
CA PRO A 42 5.75 -17.00 -9.14
C PRO A 42 4.69 -17.60 -10.08
N SER A 43 3.78 -16.76 -10.54
CA SER A 43 2.72 -17.10 -11.49
C SER A 43 3.12 -16.87 -12.95
N GLY A 44 4.38 -16.49 -13.21
CA GLY A 44 4.99 -16.23 -14.53
C GLY A 44 6.32 -15.53 -14.40
N ASP A 45 6.87 -15.11 -15.54
CA ASP A 45 8.13 -14.37 -15.58
C ASP A 45 7.98 -12.96 -15.01
N LEU A 46 9.11 -12.29 -14.68
CA LEU A 46 9.10 -10.87 -14.30
C LEU A 46 8.55 -10.02 -15.45
N HIS A 47 7.86 -8.96 -15.10
CA HIS A 47 7.42 -7.90 -16.02
C HIS A 47 7.97 -6.54 -15.59
N MET A 48 7.78 -5.51 -16.41
CA MET A 48 8.35 -4.18 -16.15
C MET A 48 7.96 -3.58 -14.79
N GLY A 49 6.79 -3.91 -14.25
CA GLY A 49 6.40 -3.49 -12.89
C GLY A 49 7.30 -4.07 -11.80
N HIS A 50 7.69 -5.34 -11.92
CA HIS A 50 8.68 -5.98 -11.03
C HIS A 50 10.08 -5.34 -11.19
N ILE A 51 10.51 -5.09 -12.43
CA ILE A 51 11.80 -4.44 -12.70
C ILE A 51 11.87 -3.07 -12.03
N ARG A 52 10.78 -2.28 -12.10
CA ARG A 52 10.70 -0.98 -11.39
C ARG A 52 10.87 -1.15 -9.89
N ASN A 53 10.09 -2.06 -9.28
CA ASN A 53 10.13 -2.31 -7.84
C ASN A 53 11.53 -2.67 -7.36
N TYR A 54 12.13 -3.68 -7.98
CA TYR A 54 13.44 -4.20 -7.55
C TYR A 54 14.59 -3.24 -7.86
N THR A 55 14.45 -2.42 -8.92
CA THR A 55 15.42 -1.35 -9.19
C THR A 55 15.37 -0.27 -8.10
N LEU A 56 14.17 0.19 -7.71
CA LEU A 56 13.99 1.17 -6.64
C LEU A 56 14.60 0.66 -5.32
N GLY A 57 14.28 -0.57 -4.94
CA GLY A 57 14.81 -1.19 -3.72
C GLY A 57 16.32 -1.34 -3.75
N ASP A 58 16.89 -1.76 -4.87
CA ASP A 58 18.35 -1.93 -4.99
C ASP A 58 19.11 -0.59 -4.92
N VAL A 59 18.55 0.50 -5.46
CA VAL A 59 19.13 1.84 -5.31
C VAL A 59 19.27 2.20 -3.83
N ILE A 60 18.22 2.00 -3.04
CA ILE A 60 18.24 2.27 -1.60
C ILE A 60 19.24 1.34 -0.88
N THR A 61 19.25 0.05 -1.21
CA THR A 61 20.20 -0.93 -0.64
C THR A 61 21.64 -0.48 -0.85
N ARG A 62 22.04 -0.15 -2.09
CA ARG A 62 23.41 0.30 -2.41
C ARG A 62 23.75 1.62 -1.74
N TYR A 63 22.82 2.57 -1.74
CA TYR A 63 23.02 3.86 -1.07
C TYR A 63 23.26 3.70 0.44
N LYS A 64 22.45 2.89 1.12
CA LYS A 64 22.60 2.64 2.57
C LYS A 64 23.88 1.86 2.89
N LEU A 65 24.26 0.87 2.07
CA LEU A 65 25.55 0.16 2.20
C LEU A 65 26.71 1.14 2.12
N LEU A 66 26.72 2.05 1.14
CA LEU A 66 27.77 3.08 0.96
C LEU A 66 27.77 4.13 2.09
N ASN A 67 26.65 4.31 2.79
CA ASN A 67 26.57 5.13 4.01
C ASN A 67 26.95 4.36 5.30
N GLY A 68 27.45 3.13 5.16
CA GLY A 68 28.01 2.34 6.27
C GLY A 68 27.01 1.55 7.09
N PHE A 69 25.74 1.46 6.66
CA PHE A 69 24.73 0.62 7.31
C PHE A 69 25.02 -0.87 7.09
N ASN A 70 24.54 -1.69 8.02
CA ASN A 70 24.35 -3.12 7.83
C ASN A 70 22.94 -3.33 7.27
N VAL A 71 22.85 -3.58 5.97
CA VAL A 71 21.57 -3.60 5.25
C VAL A 71 21.06 -5.03 5.13
N LEU A 72 19.85 -5.27 5.63
CA LEU A 72 19.10 -6.48 5.34
C LEU A 72 18.18 -6.23 4.14
N SER A 73 18.51 -6.85 3.02
CA SER A 73 17.71 -6.81 1.79
C SER A 73 17.48 -8.26 1.30
N PRO A 74 16.47 -8.97 1.83
CA PRO A 74 16.18 -10.35 1.47
C PRO A 74 15.25 -10.45 0.28
N MET A 75 15.19 -11.65 -0.32
CA MET A 75 14.23 -11.99 -1.38
C MET A 75 13.59 -13.35 -1.09
N GLY A 76 12.35 -13.52 -1.51
CA GLY A 76 11.59 -14.75 -1.38
C GLY A 76 10.40 -14.79 -2.34
N TRP A 77 9.51 -15.77 -2.12
CA TRP A 77 8.48 -16.12 -3.08
C TRP A 77 7.13 -16.31 -2.39
N ASP A 78 6.14 -15.50 -2.77
CA ASP A 78 4.75 -15.72 -2.39
C ASP A 78 4.16 -16.80 -3.31
N SER A 79 4.46 -18.02 -2.98
CA SER A 79 4.40 -19.14 -3.91
C SER A 79 3.19 -20.06 -3.74
N PHE A 80 2.36 -19.83 -2.73
CA PHE A 80 1.06 -20.48 -2.58
C PHE A 80 -0.08 -19.63 -3.18
N GLY A 81 -1.25 -20.24 -3.33
CA GLY A 81 -2.51 -19.59 -3.64
C GLY A 81 -2.89 -19.57 -5.11
N LEU A 82 -4.03 -18.93 -5.37
CA LEU A 82 -4.70 -18.89 -6.67
C LEU A 82 -3.83 -18.42 -7.85
N PRO A 83 -2.94 -17.43 -7.72
CA PRO A 83 -2.17 -16.97 -8.89
C PRO A 83 -1.29 -18.03 -9.49
N ALA A 84 -0.58 -18.79 -8.65
CA ALA A 84 0.30 -19.88 -9.10
C ALA A 84 -0.52 -21.09 -9.59
N GLU A 85 -1.57 -21.48 -8.85
CA GLU A 85 -2.42 -22.60 -9.20
C GLU A 85 -3.16 -22.38 -10.52
N ASN A 86 -3.78 -21.23 -10.74
CA ASN A 86 -4.46 -20.93 -12.00
C ASN A 86 -3.49 -20.92 -13.19
N ALA A 87 -2.27 -20.42 -13.02
CA ALA A 87 -1.25 -20.46 -14.06
C ALA A 87 -0.79 -21.90 -14.36
N ALA A 88 -0.65 -22.73 -13.34
CA ALA A 88 -0.35 -24.16 -13.49
C ALA A 88 -1.46 -24.89 -14.24
N ILE A 89 -2.72 -24.64 -13.88
CA ILE A 89 -3.91 -25.19 -14.58
C ILE A 89 -3.89 -24.85 -16.06
N GLN A 90 -3.64 -23.58 -16.42
CA GLN A 90 -3.60 -23.12 -17.81
C GLN A 90 -2.49 -23.80 -18.63
N THR A 91 -1.39 -24.20 -18.00
CA THR A 91 -0.25 -24.85 -18.64
C THR A 91 -0.33 -26.38 -18.60
N GLY A 92 -1.25 -26.95 -17.82
CA GLY A 92 -1.38 -28.39 -17.63
C GLY A 92 -0.23 -29.03 -16.85
N VAL A 93 0.51 -28.23 -16.04
CA VAL A 93 1.63 -28.67 -15.21
C VAL A 93 1.20 -28.70 -13.75
N HIS A 94 1.73 -29.64 -12.95
CA HIS A 94 1.44 -29.67 -11.52
C HIS A 94 1.88 -28.35 -10.82
N PRO A 95 1.08 -27.77 -9.88
CA PRO A 95 1.37 -26.47 -9.27
C PRO A 95 2.75 -26.37 -8.63
N ARG A 96 3.24 -27.43 -7.97
CA ARG A 96 4.58 -27.47 -7.38
C ARG A 96 5.65 -27.30 -8.45
N GLU A 97 5.65 -28.15 -9.47
CA GLU A 97 6.63 -28.12 -10.56
C GLU A 97 6.61 -26.78 -11.32
N PHE A 98 5.40 -26.28 -11.59
CA PHE A 98 5.22 -24.97 -12.22
C PHE A 98 5.85 -23.88 -11.38
N THR A 99 5.53 -23.83 -10.09
CA THR A 99 5.98 -22.80 -9.13
C THR A 99 7.51 -22.82 -8.98
N GLU A 100 8.10 -24.00 -8.76
CA GLU A 100 9.55 -24.15 -8.59
C GLU A 100 10.31 -23.70 -9.85
N THR A 101 9.84 -24.12 -11.04
CA THR A 101 10.42 -23.68 -12.31
C THR A 101 10.34 -22.16 -12.50
N ARG A 102 9.24 -21.53 -12.07
CA ARG A 102 9.08 -20.08 -12.17
C ARG A 102 9.98 -19.35 -11.18
N ILE A 103 10.14 -19.85 -9.98
CA ILE A 103 11.06 -19.31 -8.96
C ILE A 103 12.48 -19.27 -9.52
N GLU A 104 12.97 -20.39 -10.06
CA GLU A 104 14.31 -20.45 -10.65
C GLU A 104 14.49 -19.41 -11.76
N LYS A 105 13.53 -19.29 -12.66
CA LYS A 105 13.61 -18.33 -13.76
C LYS A 105 13.57 -16.88 -13.27
N MET A 106 12.65 -16.54 -12.37
CA MET A 106 12.56 -15.20 -11.81
C MET A 106 13.82 -14.81 -11.03
N LYS A 107 14.41 -15.76 -10.28
CA LYS A 107 15.70 -15.57 -9.58
C LYS A 107 16.81 -15.19 -10.55
N LEU A 108 16.92 -15.92 -11.66
CA LEU A 108 17.90 -15.60 -12.71
C LEU A 108 17.66 -14.21 -13.30
N GLN A 109 16.43 -13.81 -13.55
CA GLN A 109 16.08 -12.49 -14.06
C GLN A 109 16.44 -11.37 -13.06
N ILE A 110 16.23 -11.59 -11.75
CA ILE A 110 16.62 -10.64 -10.70
C ILE A 110 18.15 -10.50 -10.62
N ILE A 111 18.88 -11.61 -10.71
CA ILE A 111 20.35 -11.62 -10.77
C ILE A 111 20.82 -10.86 -12.02
N GLN A 112 20.20 -11.10 -13.16
CA GLN A 112 20.52 -10.43 -14.43
C GLN A 112 20.25 -8.91 -14.36
N LEU A 113 19.22 -8.48 -13.61
CA LEU A 113 18.98 -7.06 -13.34
C LEU A 113 20.12 -6.41 -12.54
N GLY A 114 20.95 -7.21 -11.88
CA GLY A 114 22.03 -6.74 -11.03
C GLY A 114 21.60 -6.27 -9.66
N SER A 115 20.37 -6.61 -9.23
CA SER A 115 19.89 -6.27 -7.89
C SER A 115 20.59 -7.12 -6.83
N ILE A 116 20.93 -6.48 -5.71
CA ILE A 116 21.60 -7.12 -4.57
C ILE A 116 20.53 -7.59 -3.58
N TYR A 117 20.56 -8.89 -3.30
CA TYR A 117 19.75 -9.51 -2.25
C TYR A 117 20.59 -10.49 -1.43
N ASP A 118 20.24 -10.61 -0.15
CA ASP A 118 20.78 -11.66 0.72
C ASP A 118 20.08 -13.00 0.43
N TRP A 119 20.57 -13.72 -0.58
CA TRP A 119 20.04 -15.01 -1.01
C TRP A 119 20.19 -16.13 0.06
N ASN A 120 21.02 -15.94 1.10
CA ASN A 120 21.07 -16.89 2.22
C ASN A 120 19.81 -16.85 3.08
N ARG A 121 18.97 -15.84 2.84
CA ARG A 121 17.68 -15.64 3.55
C ARG A 121 16.49 -15.87 2.64
N GLU A 122 16.68 -16.57 1.52
CA GLU A 122 15.61 -16.92 0.60
C GLU A 122 14.56 -17.80 1.27
N ILE A 123 13.28 -17.47 1.10
CA ILE A 123 12.13 -18.23 1.60
C ILE A 123 11.10 -18.42 0.49
N ALA A 124 10.30 -19.49 0.59
CA ALA A 124 9.18 -19.73 -0.31
C ALA A 124 7.97 -20.22 0.49
N ALA A 125 6.82 -19.57 0.31
CA ALA A 125 5.62 -19.86 1.10
C ALA A 125 5.16 -21.33 0.99
N HIS A 126 5.41 -22.01 -0.15
CA HIS A 126 5.03 -23.40 -0.37
C HIS A 126 6.01 -24.43 0.21
N SER A 127 7.16 -23.98 0.74
CA SER A 127 8.11 -24.91 1.35
C SER A 127 7.66 -25.36 2.73
N GLU A 128 7.89 -26.65 3.07
CA GLU A 128 7.44 -27.25 4.32
C GLU A 128 8.05 -26.56 5.56
N ASP A 129 9.27 -26.08 5.46
CA ASP A 129 9.98 -25.34 6.51
C ASP A 129 9.48 -23.90 6.68
N TYR A 130 8.71 -23.36 5.72
CA TYR A 130 8.01 -22.09 5.85
C TYR A 130 6.58 -22.29 6.36
N TYR A 131 5.73 -23.04 5.63
CA TYR A 131 4.32 -23.11 5.99
C TYR A 131 4.03 -23.91 7.28
N LYS A 132 4.97 -24.73 7.75
CA LYS A 132 4.95 -25.26 9.12
C LYS A 132 4.69 -24.16 10.14
N TRP A 133 5.31 -23.02 9.95
CA TRP A 133 5.20 -21.90 10.88
C TRP A 133 3.97 -21.05 10.64
N THR A 134 3.49 -20.93 9.41
CA THR A 134 2.15 -20.37 9.15
C THR A 134 1.08 -21.16 9.89
N GLN A 135 1.17 -22.50 9.85
CA GLN A 135 0.27 -23.36 10.59
C GLN A 135 0.40 -23.20 12.12
N ALA A 136 1.63 -23.12 12.63
CA ALA A 136 1.87 -22.89 14.05
C ALA A 136 1.29 -21.54 14.53
N LEU A 137 1.46 -20.48 13.75
CA LEU A 137 0.90 -19.16 14.04
C LEU A 137 -0.64 -19.18 13.98
N PHE A 138 -1.22 -19.89 13.01
CA PHE A 138 -2.67 -20.11 12.97
C PHE A 138 -3.19 -20.77 14.24
N ILE A 139 -2.53 -21.85 14.72
CA ILE A 139 -2.92 -22.53 15.98
C ILE A 139 -2.83 -21.55 17.16
N ASN A 140 -1.76 -20.75 17.24
CA ASN A 140 -1.64 -19.73 18.29
C ASN A 140 -2.80 -18.71 18.25
N LEU A 141 -3.19 -18.25 17.08
CA LEU A 141 -4.34 -17.35 16.92
C LEU A 141 -5.65 -18.04 17.32
N TYR A 142 -5.83 -19.31 16.96
CA TYR A 142 -7.00 -20.11 17.35
C TYR A 142 -7.10 -20.30 18.88
N GLU A 143 -6.01 -20.67 19.55
CA GLU A 143 -5.94 -20.87 20.99
C GLU A 143 -6.21 -19.57 21.79
N ASN A 144 -5.99 -18.41 21.17
CA ASN A 144 -6.25 -17.09 21.75
C ASN A 144 -7.56 -16.42 21.24
N ASP A 145 -8.50 -17.21 20.70
CA ASP A 145 -9.79 -16.71 20.19
C ASP A 145 -9.66 -15.60 19.12
N LEU A 146 -8.61 -15.65 18.30
CA LEU A 146 -8.40 -14.76 17.15
C LEU A 146 -8.65 -15.46 15.81
N ALA A 147 -8.78 -16.79 15.81
CA ALA A 147 -9.25 -17.57 14.68
C ALA A 147 -10.47 -18.40 15.09
N TYR A 148 -11.45 -18.54 14.22
CA TYR A 148 -12.66 -19.32 14.49
C TYR A 148 -13.27 -19.85 13.19
N LYS A 149 -14.10 -20.91 13.32
CA LYS A 149 -14.93 -21.45 12.24
C LYS A 149 -16.39 -21.11 12.49
N GLY A 150 -17.08 -20.58 11.49
CA GLY A 150 -18.47 -20.18 11.64
C GLY A 150 -19.22 -20.11 10.31
N ASP A 151 -20.57 -20.17 10.41
CA ASP A 151 -21.45 -19.99 9.27
C ASP A 151 -21.59 -18.51 8.96
N ALA A 152 -21.35 -18.16 7.71
CA ALA A 152 -21.47 -16.78 7.27
C ALA A 152 -21.84 -16.70 5.77
N PRO A 153 -22.52 -15.64 5.33
CA PRO A 153 -22.61 -15.31 3.92
C PRO A 153 -21.22 -14.90 3.41
N VAL A 154 -20.71 -15.65 2.45
CA VAL A 154 -19.37 -15.45 1.86
C VAL A 154 -19.46 -15.21 0.37
N ASN A 155 -18.48 -14.51 -0.16
CA ASN A 155 -18.35 -14.25 -1.59
C ASN A 155 -17.83 -15.50 -2.30
N TRP A 156 -18.62 -16.07 -3.17
CA TRP A 156 -18.28 -17.25 -3.97
C TRP A 156 -18.00 -16.87 -5.42
N CYS A 157 -16.87 -17.32 -5.96
CA CYS A 157 -16.53 -17.20 -7.38
C CYS A 157 -16.72 -18.50 -8.11
N ASP A 158 -17.73 -18.59 -9.01
CA ASP A 158 -18.01 -19.79 -9.79
C ASP A 158 -16.90 -20.18 -10.78
N SER A 159 -16.12 -19.21 -11.24
CA SER A 159 -15.00 -19.44 -12.14
C SER A 159 -13.78 -19.99 -11.40
N CYS A 160 -13.44 -19.38 -10.26
CA CYS A 160 -12.31 -19.82 -9.43
C CYS A 160 -12.67 -21.02 -8.52
N LYS A 161 -13.97 -21.38 -8.38
CA LYS A 161 -14.47 -22.44 -7.52
C LYS A 161 -14.00 -22.34 -6.06
N THR A 162 -14.04 -21.13 -5.51
CA THR A 162 -13.60 -20.84 -4.14
C THR A 162 -14.28 -19.60 -3.58
N VAL A 163 -14.24 -19.48 -2.27
CA VAL A 163 -14.64 -18.25 -1.57
C VAL A 163 -13.56 -17.18 -1.68
N LEU A 164 -13.98 -15.92 -1.58
CA LEU A 164 -13.14 -14.73 -1.64
C LEU A 164 -13.34 -13.90 -0.38
N ALA A 165 -12.27 -13.33 0.15
CA ALA A 165 -12.40 -12.27 1.15
C ALA A 165 -13.07 -11.03 0.54
N ASN A 166 -13.68 -10.17 1.38
CA ASN A 166 -14.38 -8.98 0.90
C ASN A 166 -13.48 -8.05 0.09
N GLU A 167 -12.23 -7.96 0.49
CA GLU A 167 -11.17 -7.18 -0.13
C GLU A 167 -10.79 -7.68 -1.55
N GLN A 168 -11.13 -8.91 -1.86
CA GLN A 168 -10.88 -9.56 -3.16
C GLN A 168 -12.05 -9.44 -4.14
N VAL A 169 -13.07 -8.67 -3.77
CA VAL A 169 -14.23 -8.38 -4.62
C VAL A 169 -14.22 -6.91 -4.99
N VAL A 170 -14.06 -6.62 -6.28
CA VAL A 170 -14.01 -5.25 -6.81
C VAL A 170 -15.22 -5.03 -7.71
N GLU A 171 -16.09 -4.10 -7.35
CA GLU A 171 -17.32 -3.80 -8.11
C GLU A 171 -18.20 -5.04 -8.38
N GLY A 172 -18.28 -5.97 -7.42
CA GLY A 172 -19.06 -7.21 -7.56
C GLY A 172 -18.37 -8.30 -8.39
N LEU A 173 -17.13 -8.07 -8.82
CA LEU A 173 -16.35 -9.01 -9.64
C LEU A 173 -15.17 -9.58 -8.83
N CYS A 174 -14.77 -10.77 -9.15
CA CYS A 174 -13.57 -11.39 -8.61
C CYS A 174 -12.32 -10.67 -9.11
N GLU A 175 -11.46 -10.18 -8.21
CA GLU A 175 -10.21 -9.48 -8.55
C GLU A 175 -9.25 -10.28 -9.45
N ARG A 176 -9.43 -11.61 -9.51
CA ARG A 176 -8.53 -12.54 -10.22
C ARG A 176 -9.01 -12.91 -11.63
N CYS A 177 -10.31 -13.08 -11.81
CA CYS A 177 -10.84 -13.62 -13.08
C CYS A 177 -11.95 -12.75 -13.69
N ASP A 178 -12.28 -11.62 -13.08
CA ASP A 178 -13.32 -10.68 -13.50
C ASP A 178 -14.73 -11.30 -13.63
N SER A 179 -14.96 -12.50 -13.05
CA SER A 179 -16.28 -13.15 -13.04
C SER A 179 -17.15 -12.55 -11.93
N THR A 180 -18.46 -12.50 -12.18
CA THR A 180 -19.43 -12.08 -11.17
C THR A 180 -19.36 -12.97 -9.93
N VAL A 181 -19.34 -12.34 -8.76
CA VAL A 181 -19.31 -13.00 -7.46
C VAL A 181 -20.74 -13.06 -6.91
N ARG A 182 -21.11 -14.20 -6.31
CA ARG A 182 -22.41 -14.38 -5.63
C ARG A 182 -22.23 -14.68 -4.16
N GLN A 183 -23.26 -14.49 -3.36
CA GLN A 183 -23.24 -14.83 -1.94
C GLN A 183 -23.66 -16.30 -1.73
N GLU A 184 -22.95 -17.00 -0.85
CA GLU A 184 -23.32 -18.32 -0.35
C GLU A 184 -23.15 -18.37 1.17
N ASN A 185 -24.03 -19.09 1.86
CA ASN A 185 -23.86 -19.37 3.29
C ASN A 185 -23.03 -20.64 3.45
N LEU A 186 -21.79 -20.47 3.92
CA LEU A 186 -20.85 -21.58 4.13
C LEU A 186 -20.21 -21.49 5.52
N ASN A 187 -19.86 -22.66 6.05
CA ASN A 187 -19.10 -22.78 7.32
C ASN A 187 -17.61 -22.64 7.02
N GLN A 188 -17.01 -21.51 7.39
CA GLN A 188 -15.68 -21.11 6.95
C GLN A 188 -14.82 -20.62 8.12
N TRP A 189 -13.50 -20.53 7.88
CA TRP A 189 -12.53 -19.99 8.83
C TRP A 189 -12.33 -18.51 8.67
N PHE A 190 -12.24 -17.81 9.80
CA PHE A 190 -12.03 -16.37 9.90
C PHE A 190 -10.95 -16.01 10.90
N PHE A 191 -10.22 -14.93 10.64
CA PHE A 191 -9.47 -14.20 11.66
C PHE A 191 -10.28 -13.00 12.15
N ARG A 192 -10.29 -12.75 13.46
CA ARG A 192 -11.03 -11.66 14.12
C ARG A 192 -10.32 -10.32 13.97
N ILE A 193 -10.05 -9.88 12.74
CA ILE A 193 -9.46 -8.58 12.45
C ILE A 193 -10.34 -7.44 12.96
N SER A 194 -11.66 -7.63 13.00
CA SER A 194 -12.60 -6.64 13.51
C SER A 194 -12.38 -6.26 14.98
N LYS A 195 -11.82 -7.16 15.80
CA LYS A 195 -11.42 -6.84 17.18
C LYS A 195 -10.36 -5.72 17.26
N TYR A 196 -9.63 -5.48 16.19
CA TYR A 196 -8.56 -4.50 16.10
C TYR A 196 -8.96 -3.23 15.32
N SER A 197 -10.24 -3.07 14.95
CA SER A 197 -10.72 -1.97 14.11
C SER A 197 -10.33 -0.59 14.65
N ASP A 198 -10.56 -0.32 15.95
CA ASP A 198 -10.17 0.93 16.60
C ASP A 198 -8.64 1.12 16.57
N GLU A 199 -7.89 0.11 16.99
CA GLU A 199 -6.43 0.23 17.03
C GLU A 199 -5.80 0.36 15.64
N LEU A 200 -6.32 -0.36 14.65
CA LEU A 200 -5.89 -0.23 13.26
C LEU A 200 -6.16 1.17 12.71
N LEU A 201 -7.27 1.78 13.11
CA LEU A 201 -7.62 3.14 12.72
C LEU A 201 -6.76 4.18 13.45
N ASP A 202 -6.71 4.13 14.78
CA ASP A 202 -6.01 5.11 15.61
C ASP A 202 -4.50 5.13 15.34
N SER A 203 -3.91 3.96 15.09
CA SER A 203 -2.49 3.86 14.78
C SER A 203 -2.10 4.33 13.37
N LEU A 204 -3.05 4.68 12.48
CA LEU A 204 -2.75 5.36 11.21
C LEU A 204 -2.03 6.69 11.41
N ASP A 205 -2.32 7.39 12.51
CA ASP A 205 -1.67 8.65 12.86
C ASP A 205 -0.18 8.46 13.21
N THR A 206 0.23 7.26 13.63
CA THR A 206 1.63 6.92 13.91
C THR A 206 2.43 6.58 12.65
N LEU A 207 1.77 6.35 11.53
CA LEU A 207 2.37 6.01 10.24
C LEU A 207 2.68 7.30 9.44
N GLY A 208 3.50 8.21 10.03
CA GLY A 208 3.79 9.51 9.45
C GLY A 208 4.42 9.45 8.06
N ASP A 209 5.26 8.43 7.82
CA ASP A 209 6.01 8.26 6.58
C ASP A 209 5.32 7.29 5.57
N TRP A 210 4.03 7.01 5.78
CA TRP A 210 3.20 6.31 4.82
C TRP A 210 2.47 7.31 3.90
N PRO A 211 2.27 6.97 2.61
CA PRO A 211 1.52 7.82 1.68
C PRO A 211 0.08 8.06 2.18
N ASP A 212 -0.37 9.31 2.18
CA ASP A 212 -1.71 9.70 2.63
C ASP A 212 -2.81 8.93 1.90
N ARG A 213 -2.59 8.63 0.62
CA ARG A 213 -3.51 7.81 -0.17
C ARG A 213 -3.72 6.42 0.44
N VAL A 214 -2.66 5.76 0.92
CA VAL A 214 -2.76 4.43 1.54
C VAL A 214 -3.48 4.51 2.87
N LYS A 215 -3.15 5.51 3.70
CA LYS A 215 -3.82 5.76 4.99
C LYS A 215 -5.31 5.99 4.78
N SER A 216 -5.68 6.87 3.84
CA SER A 216 -7.10 7.14 3.51
C SER A 216 -7.84 5.91 2.96
N MET A 217 -7.17 5.06 2.18
CA MET A 217 -7.76 3.79 1.73
C MET A 217 -8.08 2.87 2.92
N GLN A 218 -7.16 2.73 3.88
CA GLN A 218 -7.39 1.92 5.07
C GLN A 218 -8.46 2.53 5.99
N GLU A 219 -8.41 3.84 6.24
CA GLU A 219 -9.41 4.56 7.01
C GLU A 219 -10.83 4.33 6.45
N ASN A 220 -10.99 4.53 5.14
CA ASN A 220 -12.25 4.30 4.46
C ASN A 220 -12.70 2.83 4.48
N TRP A 221 -11.75 1.89 4.43
CA TRP A 221 -12.06 0.46 4.48
C TRP A 221 -12.49 0.01 5.87
N ILE A 222 -11.78 0.44 6.91
CA ILE A 222 -12.15 0.21 8.32
C ILE A 222 -13.51 0.85 8.60
N GLY A 223 -13.71 2.08 8.13
CA GLY A 223 -15.02 2.72 8.01
C GLY A 223 -15.75 2.85 9.34
N LYS A 224 -15.11 3.50 10.33
CA LYS A 224 -15.73 3.80 11.62
C LYS A 224 -16.92 4.74 11.43
N SER A 225 -18.04 4.37 12.00
CA SER A 225 -19.26 5.18 12.05
C SER A 225 -19.72 5.32 13.50
N SER A 226 -19.92 6.55 13.94
CA SER A 226 -20.44 6.85 15.28
C SER A 226 -21.88 7.36 15.13
N GLY A 227 -22.77 6.91 16.00
CA GLY A 227 -24.17 7.29 15.92
C GLY A 227 -25.00 6.85 17.14
N ALA A 228 -26.28 6.70 16.93
CA ALA A 228 -27.21 6.23 17.94
C ALA A 228 -27.89 4.94 17.50
N GLU A 229 -28.06 4.02 18.45
CA GLU A 229 -28.90 2.83 18.32
C GLU A 229 -30.08 2.96 19.25
N PHE A 230 -31.29 2.62 18.78
CA PHE A 230 -32.50 2.56 19.58
C PHE A 230 -33.49 1.57 18.99
N ASP A 231 -34.42 1.09 19.87
CA ASP A 231 -35.41 0.11 19.49
C ASP A 231 -36.73 0.78 19.05
N MET A 232 -37.32 0.28 17.96
CA MET A 232 -38.67 0.59 17.51
C MET A 232 -39.56 -0.63 17.77
N GLU A 233 -40.60 -0.47 18.59
CA GLU A 233 -41.53 -1.57 18.92
C GLU A 233 -42.50 -1.82 17.77
N ILE A 234 -42.70 -3.08 17.39
CA ILE A 234 -43.75 -3.48 16.44
C ILE A 234 -45.10 -3.36 17.15
N VAL A 235 -46.00 -2.54 16.59
CA VAL A 235 -47.29 -2.24 17.18
C VAL A 235 -48.09 -3.52 17.43
N ASP A 236 -48.77 -3.58 18.58
CA ASP A 236 -49.56 -4.72 19.06
C ASP A 236 -48.78 -6.02 19.31
N THR A 237 -47.45 -5.93 19.45
CA THR A 237 -46.57 -7.07 19.78
C THR A 237 -45.55 -6.70 20.86
N ASN A 238 -44.73 -7.70 21.29
CA ASN A 238 -43.57 -7.48 22.14
C ASN A 238 -42.24 -7.50 21.35
N LEU A 239 -42.33 -7.53 20.01
CA LEU A 239 -41.16 -7.55 19.13
C LEU A 239 -40.59 -6.14 18.95
N LYS A 240 -39.29 -6.06 18.85
CA LYS A 240 -38.54 -4.82 18.66
C LYS A 240 -37.58 -4.95 17.50
N ILE A 241 -37.46 -3.86 16.75
CA ILE A 241 -36.47 -3.70 15.69
C ILE A 241 -35.46 -2.67 16.14
N SER A 242 -34.21 -3.07 16.31
CA SER A 242 -33.13 -2.13 16.61
C SER A 242 -32.71 -1.42 15.34
N VAL A 243 -32.63 -0.10 15.38
CA VAL A 243 -32.18 0.74 14.27
C VAL A 243 -30.92 1.52 14.66
N PHE A 244 -29.98 1.63 13.73
CA PHE A 244 -28.78 2.45 13.88
C PHE A 244 -28.79 3.63 12.91
N THR A 245 -28.37 4.80 13.41
CA THR A 245 -28.23 6.00 12.57
C THR A 245 -26.94 6.76 12.88
N THR A 246 -26.23 7.20 11.83
CA THR A 246 -25.13 8.15 11.93
C THR A 246 -25.58 9.60 12.02
N ARG A 247 -26.91 9.84 11.85
CA ARG A 247 -27.55 11.15 11.88
C ARG A 247 -28.61 11.26 12.99
N PRO A 248 -28.22 11.17 14.28
CA PRO A 248 -29.17 11.30 15.38
C PRO A 248 -29.96 12.63 15.35
N ASP A 249 -29.35 13.67 14.78
CA ASP A 249 -30.01 14.98 14.60
C ASP A 249 -31.26 14.95 13.69
N THR A 250 -31.51 13.86 12.99
CA THR A 250 -32.66 13.71 12.07
C THR A 250 -33.82 12.84 12.62
N ILE A 251 -33.66 12.22 13.80
CA ILE A 251 -34.59 11.18 14.32
C ILE A 251 -36.05 11.65 14.48
N PHE A 252 -36.26 12.95 14.67
CA PHE A 252 -37.66 13.52 14.75
C PHE A 252 -38.34 13.53 13.37
N GLY A 253 -37.57 13.39 12.29
CA GLY A 253 -38.04 13.32 10.91
C GLY A 253 -38.35 11.92 10.40
N ILE A 254 -38.33 10.89 11.26
CA ILE A 254 -38.66 9.51 10.89
C ILE A 254 -40.11 9.43 10.43
N THR A 255 -40.32 8.95 9.20
CA THR A 255 -41.64 8.76 8.63
C THR A 255 -41.92 7.32 8.20
N PHE A 256 -40.93 6.47 8.12
CA PHE A 256 -41.06 5.02 7.95
C PHE A 256 -39.77 4.32 8.47
N ALA A 257 -39.85 3.00 8.65
CA ALA A 257 -38.74 2.15 8.95
C ALA A 257 -38.59 1.09 7.86
N VAL A 258 -37.36 0.61 7.65
CA VAL A 258 -37.08 -0.39 6.62
C VAL A 258 -36.20 -1.48 7.21
N VAL A 259 -36.53 -2.74 6.92
CA VAL A 259 -35.71 -3.91 7.25
C VAL A 259 -35.16 -4.55 5.98
N SER A 260 -34.02 -5.20 6.09
CA SER A 260 -33.48 -6.00 5.00
C SER A 260 -34.33 -7.26 4.76
N PRO A 261 -34.36 -7.80 3.53
CA PRO A 261 -35.02 -9.08 3.25
C PRO A 261 -34.45 -10.28 4.05
N GLU A 262 -33.23 -10.14 4.60
CA GLU A 262 -32.55 -11.16 5.40
C GLU A 262 -32.55 -10.87 6.91
N HIS A 263 -33.35 -9.90 7.37
CA HIS A 263 -33.46 -9.53 8.77
C HIS A 263 -33.90 -10.71 9.65
N GLU A 264 -33.31 -10.86 10.86
CA GLU A 264 -33.62 -11.97 11.78
C GLU A 264 -35.12 -12.15 12.10
N LEU A 265 -35.84 -11.05 12.19
CA LEU A 265 -37.31 -11.03 12.44
C LEU A 265 -38.13 -11.08 11.16
N ILE A 266 -37.58 -11.40 10.02
CA ILE A 266 -38.28 -11.32 8.73
C ILE A 266 -39.50 -12.26 8.68
N ASN A 267 -39.37 -13.46 9.21
CA ASN A 267 -40.45 -14.44 9.23
C ASN A 267 -41.60 -14.00 10.13
N GLU A 268 -41.32 -13.46 11.31
CA GLU A 268 -42.30 -12.92 12.24
C GLU A 268 -43.01 -11.73 11.63
N ILE A 269 -42.28 -10.83 10.95
CA ILE A 269 -42.86 -9.67 10.25
C ILE A 269 -43.80 -10.14 9.13
N VAL A 270 -43.40 -11.13 8.33
CA VAL A 270 -44.22 -11.74 7.29
C VAL A 270 -45.46 -12.39 7.91
N ASP A 271 -45.31 -13.03 9.08
CA ASP A 271 -46.48 -13.67 9.77
C ASP A 271 -47.47 -12.69 10.33
N LEU A 272 -47.08 -11.50 10.72
CA LEU A 272 -47.94 -10.41 11.15
C LEU A 272 -48.65 -9.71 9.99
N SER A 273 -48.10 -9.82 8.79
CA SER A 273 -48.59 -9.14 7.59
C SER A 273 -49.84 -9.78 6.99
N THR A 274 -50.69 -8.94 6.41
CA THR A 274 -51.82 -9.37 5.55
C THR A 274 -51.36 -9.63 4.09
N ASN A 275 -50.16 -9.19 3.70
CA ASN A 275 -49.62 -9.24 2.35
C ASN A 275 -48.52 -10.30 2.17
N LYS A 276 -48.65 -11.44 2.87
CA LYS A 276 -47.62 -12.50 2.93
C LYS A 276 -47.10 -12.94 1.57
N LYS A 277 -47.93 -13.02 0.57
CA LYS A 277 -47.56 -13.53 -0.76
C LYS A 277 -46.56 -12.60 -1.46
N ASP A 278 -46.85 -11.31 -1.48
CA ASP A 278 -46.01 -10.34 -2.17
C ASP A 278 -44.71 -10.12 -1.40
N LEU A 279 -44.73 -10.19 -0.05
CA LEU A 279 -43.55 -10.14 0.77
C LEU A 279 -42.59 -11.33 0.49
N ASN A 280 -43.12 -12.56 0.50
CA ASN A 280 -42.30 -13.76 0.19
C ASN A 280 -41.75 -13.72 -1.21
N GLN A 281 -42.50 -13.23 -2.19
CA GLN A 281 -41.99 -13.08 -3.57
C GLN A 281 -40.86 -12.05 -3.61
N TYR A 282 -41.05 -10.88 -2.96
CA TYR A 282 -40.02 -9.84 -2.92
C TYR A 282 -38.73 -10.30 -2.22
N ILE A 283 -38.85 -11.01 -1.10
CA ILE A 283 -37.71 -11.60 -0.38
C ILE A 283 -36.94 -12.59 -1.28
N ALA A 284 -37.65 -13.47 -1.99
CA ALA A 284 -37.07 -14.41 -2.93
C ALA A 284 -36.34 -13.69 -4.09
N ASP A 285 -36.98 -12.68 -4.67
CA ASP A 285 -36.37 -11.90 -5.76
C ASP A 285 -35.12 -11.13 -5.29
N ALA A 286 -35.17 -10.53 -4.08
CA ALA A 286 -34.02 -9.84 -3.50
C ALA A 286 -32.83 -10.77 -3.22
N SER A 287 -33.09 -12.02 -2.80
CA SER A 287 -32.04 -12.99 -2.52
C SER A 287 -31.25 -13.43 -3.77
N THR A 288 -31.77 -13.18 -4.98
CA THR A 288 -31.08 -13.47 -6.24
C THR A 288 -30.10 -12.38 -6.65
N LYS A 289 -30.15 -11.19 -6.01
CA LYS A 289 -29.29 -10.05 -6.31
C LYS A 289 -28.10 -10.00 -5.37
N SER A 290 -26.91 -9.73 -5.93
CA SER A 290 -25.72 -9.46 -5.12
C SER A 290 -25.86 -8.15 -4.32
N GLU A 291 -25.12 -8.02 -3.20
CA GLU A 291 -25.09 -6.76 -2.42
C GLU A 291 -24.64 -5.57 -3.30
N PHE A 292 -23.70 -5.81 -4.22
CA PHE A 292 -23.23 -4.80 -5.15
C PHE A 292 -24.36 -4.32 -6.09
N GLU A 293 -25.12 -5.22 -6.68
CA GLU A 293 -26.27 -4.87 -7.54
C GLU A 293 -27.33 -4.07 -6.74
N ARG A 294 -27.56 -4.45 -5.49
CA ARG A 294 -28.52 -3.77 -4.60
C ARG A 294 -28.06 -2.35 -4.22
N LEU A 295 -26.74 -2.13 -4.04
CA LEU A 295 -26.19 -0.82 -3.67
C LEU A 295 -25.86 0.06 -4.88
N SER A 296 -25.32 -0.52 -5.95
CA SER A 296 -24.82 0.19 -7.12
C SER A 296 -25.90 0.59 -8.12
N SER A 297 -27.10 -0.02 -8.03
CA SER A 297 -28.15 0.28 -8.98
C SER A 297 -28.47 1.79 -8.93
N LYS A 298 -28.12 2.49 -10.02
CA LYS A 298 -28.64 3.84 -10.31
C LYS A 298 -30.16 3.79 -10.57
N ASP A 299 -30.69 2.56 -10.57
CA ASP A 299 -32.08 2.28 -10.78
C ASP A 299 -32.91 2.64 -9.55
N GLU A 300 -34.19 2.89 -9.78
CA GLU A 300 -35.15 3.29 -8.82
C GLU A 300 -35.26 2.30 -7.65
N LYS A 301 -35.03 2.78 -6.41
CA LYS A 301 -35.12 1.93 -5.21
C LYS A 301 -36.49 1.30 -5.07
N THR A 302 -36.48 0.00 -4.69
CA THR A 302 -37.75 -0.78 -4.57
C THR A 302 -37.94 -1.28 -3.14
N GLY A 303 -39.19 -1.51 -2.80
CA GLY A 303 -39.59 -2.07 -1.50
C GLY A 303 -41.06 -2.47 -1.51
N VAL A 304 -41.43 -3.25 -0.51
CA VAL A 304 -42.82 -3.69 -0.27
C VAL A 304 -43.27 -3.28 1.13
N ASP A 305 -44.46 -2.67 1.21
CA ASP A 305 -45.10 -2.35 2.50
C ASP A 305 -45.51 -3.65 3.19
N THR A 306 -45.09 -3.83 4.42
CA THR A 306 -45.48 -5.01 5.21
C THR A 306 -46.89 -4.95 5.72
N GLY A 307 -47.52 -3.77 5.70
CA GLY A 307 -48.78 -3.52 6.41
C GLY A 307 -48.65 -3.51 7.94
N VAL A 308 -47.44 -3.70 8.46
CA VAL A 308 -47.12 -3.64 9.88
C VAL A 308 -46.57 -2.25 10.19
N LYS A 309 -46.80 -1.76 11.41
CA LYS A 309 -46.25 -0.48 11.88
C LYS A 309 -45.27 -0.68 13.02
N VAL A 310 -44.40 0.27 13.17
CA VAL A 310 -43.49 0.38 14.33
C VAL A 310 -43.68 1.73 15.01
N THR A 311 -43.50 1.75 16.32
CA THR A 311 -43.58 2.98 17.12
C THR A 311 -42.22 3.68 17.12
N ASN A 312 -42.13 4.93 16.67
CA ASN A 312 -40.99 5.79 16.87
C ASN A 312 -40.90 6.14 18.38
N PRO A 313 -39.91 5.65 19.12
CA PRO A 313 -39.81 5.86 20.56
C PRO A 313 -39.56 7.32 20.96
N ILE A 314 -39.15 8.17 20.01
CA ILE A 314 -38.79 9.56 20.22
C ILE A 314 -40.03 10.45 20.42
N ASN A 315 -41.09 10.21 19.64
CA ASN A 315 -42.28 11.04 19.63
C ASN A 315 -43.62 10.24 19.74
N GLY A 316 -43.48 8.90 19.93
CA GLY A 316 -44.64 8.00 20.06
C GLY A 316 -45.48 7.80 18.80
N LYS A 317 -45.05 8.28 17.65
CA LYS A 317 -45.82 8.12 16.40
C LYS A 317 -45.59 6.73 15.81
N GLU A 318 -46.69 6.16 15.31
CA GLU A 318 -46.64 4.93 14.52
C GLU A 318 -46.26 5.27 13.07
N VAL A 319 -45.25 4.55 12.54
CA VAL A 319 -44.80 4.68 11.16
C VAL A 319 -44.84 3.32 10.46
N PRO A 320 -45.05 3.27 9.13
CA PRO A 320 -45.07 2.00 8.40
C PRO A 320 -43.69 1.33 8.36
N LEU A 321 -43.70 -0.01 8.40
CA LEU A 321 -42.54 -0.84 8.24
C LEU A 321 -42.47 -1.41 6.83
N TRP A 322 -41.33 -1.24 6.15
CA TRP A 322 -41.11 -1.72 4.79
C TRP A 322 -40.02 -2.78 4.74
N ILE A 323 -40.06 -3.66 3.75
CA ILE A 323 -38.93 -4.49 3.35
C ILE A 323 -38.36 -3.88 2.06
N ALA A 324 -37.05 -3.60 2.03
CA ALA A 324 -36.38 -3.06 0.83
C ALA A 324 -35.00 -3.62 0.63
N ASP A 325 -34.63 -3.83 -0.63
CA ASP A 325 -33.38 -4.46 -1.03
C ASP A 325 -32.13 -3.55 -0.88
N TYR A 326 -32.30 -2.25 -0.71
CA TYR A 326 -31.21 -1.31 -0.47
C TYR A 326 -30.71 -1.28 0.99
N VAL A 327 -31.42 -1.97 1.91
CA VAL A 327 -30.97 -2.19 3.29
C VAL A 327 -30.26 -3.53 3.36
N LEU A 328 -29.05 -3.53 3.89
CA LEU A 328 -28.22 -4.73 4.01
C LEU A 328 -28.23 -5.24 5.45
N VAL A 329 -28.42 -6.54 5.63
CA VAL A 329 -28.39 -7.19 6.97
C VAL A 329 -27.04 -7.01 7.65
N ASN A 330 -25.99 -6.91 6.87
CA ASN A 330 -24.61 -6.84 7.35
C ASN A 330 -24.13 -5.40 7.65
N TYR A 331 -25.00 -4.38 7.56
CA TYR A 331 -24.67 -3.00 7.89
C TYR A 331 -25.57 -2.51 9.03
N GLY A 332 -24.98 -2.16 10.16
CA GLY A 332 -25.71 -1.81 11.38
C GLY A 332 -26.50 -2.99 11.94
N THR A 333 -27.79 -2.78 12.16
CA THR A 333 -28.73 -3.78 12.71
C THR A 333 -29.52 -4.54 11.64
N GLY A 334 -29.24 -4.32 10.35
CA GLY A 334 -30.09 -4.83 9.25
C GLY A 334 -31.43 -4.11 9.13
N ALA A 335 -31.66 -3.04 9.89
CA ALA A 335 -32.81 -2.16 9.86
C ALA A 335 -32.37 -0.69 9.88
N ILE A 336 -33.10 0.16 9.23
CA ILE A 336 -32.86 1.61 9.21
C ILE A 336 -34.13 2.39 9.59
N MET A 337 -33.94 3.51 10.24
CA MET A 337 -34.91 4.59 10.29
C MET A 337 -34.80 5.41 9.01
N ALA A 338 -35.92 5.70 8.37
CA ALA A 338 -35.95 6.50 7.16
C ALA A 338 -36.35 7.94 7.43
N VAL A 339 -35.57 8.88 6.92
CA VAL A 339 -35.72 10.32 7.13
C VAL A 339 -35.70 11.07 5.78
N PRO A 340 -36.80 11.00 5.03
CA PRO A 340 -36.86 11.48 3.65
C PRO A 340 -36.41 12.92 3.43
N ALA A 341 -36.66 13.79 4.42
CA ALA A 341 -36.24 15.19 4.28
C ALA A 341 -34.71 15.39 4.27
N HIS A 342 -33.92 14.39 4.72
CA HIS A 342 -32.47 14.54 4.97
C HIS A 342 -31.61 13.39 4.43
N ASP A 343 -32.20 12.43 3.73
CA ASP A 343 -31.53 11.39 2.94
C ASP A 343 -32.17 11.30 1.56
N GLN A 344 -31.37 11.43 0.50
CA GLN A 344 -31.90 11.46 -0.86
C GLN A 344 -32.53 10.13 -1.29
N ARG A 345 -32.03 8.99 -0.80
CA ARG A 345 -32.59 7.66 -1.11
C ARG A 345 -33.96 7.51 -0.48
N ASP A 346 -34.07 7.94 0.77
CA ASP A 346 -35.35 7.93 1.49
C ASP A 346 -36.35 8.91 0.88
N PHE A 347 -35.88 10.07 0.38
CA PHE A 347 -36.68 11.07 -0.29
C PHE A 347 -37.30 10.53 -1.59
N ASP A 348 -36.48 9.90 -2.43
CA ASP A 348 -36.94 9.31 -3.69
C ASP A 348 -37.91 8.16 -3.43
N PHE A 349 -37.62 7.33 -2.43
CA PHE A 349 -38.50 6.25 -1.98
C PHE A 349 -39.83 6.80 -1.46
N ALA A 350 -39.80 7.78 -0.58
CA ALA A 350 -41.00 8.40 -0.03
C ALA A 350 -41.89 9.06 -1.09
N LYS A 351 -41.28 9.76 -2.07
CA LYS A 351 -42.02 10.31 -3.22
C LYS A 351 -42.69 9.23 -4.06
N LYS A 352 -41.97 8.14 -4.36
CA LYS A 352 -42.48 7.02 -5.14
C LYS A 352 -43.72 6.37 -4.46
N TYR A 353 -43.59 6.09 -3.17
CA TYR A 353 -44.63 5.37 -2.41
C TYR A 353 -45.59 6.30 -1.67
N LYS A 354 -45.48 7.62 -1.87
CA LYS A 354 -46.37 8.66 -1.26
C LYS A 354 -46.34 8.61 0.26
N ILE A 355 -45.18 8.42 0.85
CA ILE A 355 -44.95 8.50 2.29
C ILE A 355 -44.70 9.97 2.67
N ASP A 356 -45.04 10.36 3.89
CA ASP A 356 -44.87 11.73 4.37
C ASP A 356 -43.39 12.11 4.45
N ILE A 357 -43.11 13.39 4.18
CA ILE A 357 -41.76 13.96 4.29
C ILE A 357 -41.80 15.06 5.36
N VAL A 358 -41.07 14.88 6.45
CA VAL A 358 -41.01 15.80 7.59
C VAL A 358 -39.65 16.44 7.70
N GLN A 359 -39.56 17.73 7.40
CA GLN A 359 -38.33 18.50 7.52
C GLN A 359 -38.01 18.77 8.99
N VAL A 360 -36.79 18.42 9.44
CA VAL A 360 -36.26 18.65 10.79
C VAL A 360 -34.95 19.41 10.83
N ILE A 361 -34.33 19.65 9.68
CA ILE A 361 -33.20 20.56 9.54
C ILE A 361 -33.51 21.55 8.43
N SER A 362 -33.30 22.83 8.69
CA SER A 362 -33.46 23.87 7.69
C SER A 362 -32.28 24.82 7.70
N ARG A 363 -32.06 25.52 6.60
CA ARG A 363 -30.90 26.42 6.40
C ARG A 363 -30.88 27.58 7.42
N ASP A 364 -32.03 28.14 7.73
CA ASP A 364 -32.20 29.37 8.51
C ASP A 364 -33.20 29.27 9.68
N GLY A 365 -33.71 28.08 9.95
CA GLY A 365 -34.74 27.83 10.97
C GLY A 365 -36.16 27.94 10.47
N ASN A 366 -36.38 28.21 9.18
CA ASN A 366 -37.73 28.26 8.59
C ASN A 366 -37.98 27.01 7.75
N LEU A 367 -39.24 26.54 7.78
CA LEU A 367 -39.65 25.42 6.94
C LEU A 367 -39.83 25.86 5.48
N GLU A 368 -39.31 25.05 4.58
CA GLU A 368 -39.46 25.25 3.14
C GLU A 368 -39.98 24.00 2.43
N ARG A 369 -40.53 24.19 1.23
CA ARG A 369 -40.91 23.05 0.41
C ARG A 369 -39.67 22.42 -0.19
N LEU A 370 -39.48 21.14 0.09
CA LEU A 370 -38.35 20.37 -0.42
C LEU A 370 -38.74 19.73 -1.77
N ASP A 371 -37.91 20.01 -2.80
CA ASP A 371 -37.95 19.32 -4.09
C ASP A 371 -36.98 18.14 -4.14
N GLU A 372 -35.98 18.16 -3.28
CA GLU A 372 -34.96 17.13 -3.00
C GLU A 372 -34.64 17.12 -1.51
N ALA A 373 -33.92 16.10 -1.03
CA ALA A 373 -33.53 16.03 0.37
C ALA A 373 -32.54 17.17 0.73
N TYR A 374 -32.75 17.80 1.89
CA TYR A 374 -31.80 18.78 2.42
C TYR A 374 -30.71 18.07 3.25
N ILE A 375 -29.54 17.91 2.70
CA ILE A 375 -28.41 17.15 3.31
C ILE A 375 -27.35 18.04 3.95
N GLU A 376 -27.45 19.36 3.76
CA GLU A 376 -26.46 20.32 4.26
C GLU A 376 -26.63 20.60 5.76
N GLU A 377 -25.66 21.29 6.36
CA GLU A 377 -25.78 21.79 7.73
C GLU A 377 -26.86 22.88 7.85
N GLY A 378 -27.50 22.90 8.99
CA GLY A 378 -28.59 23.87 9.24
C GLY A 378 -28.96 23.95 10.72
N ILE A 379 -30.18 24.37 10.96
CA ILE A 379 -30.76 24.56 12.30
C ILE A 379 -31.91 23.57 12.45
N LEU A 380 -32.02 22.92 13.61
CA LEU A 380 -33.07 21.97 13.91
C LEU A 380 -34.40 22.71 14.05
N VAL A 381 -35.41 22.14 13.36
CA VAL A 381 -36.81 22.53 13.40
C VAL A 381 -37.67 21.28 13.61
N ASN A 382 -38.92 21.38 14.05
CA ASN A 382 -39.80 20.21 14.29
C ASN A 382 -39.18 19.11 15.19
N SER A 383 -38.22 19.49 16.04
CA SER A 383 -37.41 18.60 16.88
C SER A 383 -37.58 18.90 18.38
N GLU A 384 -38.74 19.37 18.76
CA GLU A 384 -39.16 19.65 20.14
C GLU A 384 -38.15 20.53 20.91
N GLN A 385 -37.60 20.00 22.02
CA GLN A 385 -36.61 20.73 22.88
C GLN A 385 -35.26 20.97 22.19
N PHE A 386 -34.98 20.35 21.05
CA PHE A 386 -33.75 20.50 20.29
C PHE A 386 -33.86 21.54 19.17
N ASN A 387 -35.07 22.17 18.99
CA ASN A 387 -35.22 23.24 18.02
C ASN A 387 -34.22 24.36 18.25
N GLY A 388 -33.58 24.85 17.19
CA GLY A 388 -32.60 25.93 17.23
C GLY A 388 -31.17 25.48 17.38
N LEU A 389 -30.88 24.21 17.70
CA LEU A 389 -29.55 23.68 17.70
C LEU A 389 -28.98 23.56 16.28
N LYS A 390 -27.67 23.70 16.13
CA LYS A 390 -27.00 23.40 14.87
C LYS A 390 -27.02 21.91 14.63
N SER A 391 -27.34 21.52 13.40
CA SER A 391 -27.33 20.12 12.95
C SER A 391 -25.93 19.49 13.04
N HIS A 392 -25.84 18.20 12.75
CA HIS A 392 -24.66 17.38 12.87
C HIS A 392 -24.15 17.32 14.34
N LYS A 393 -22.89 17.65 14.60
CA LYS A 393 -22.19 17.33 15.85
C LYS A 393 -22.88 17.84 17.12
N GLU A 394 -23.34 19.09 17.15
CA GLU A 394 -23.95 19.68 18.34
C GLU A 394 -25.29 19.02 18.68
N ALA A 395 -26.18 18.94 17.69
CA ALA A 395 -27.51 18.34 17.86
C ALA A 395 -27.40 16.83 18.09
N SER A 396 -26.55 16.13 17.34
CA SER A 396 -26.37 14.68 17.50
C SER A 396 -25.92 14.30 18.90
N ASN A 397 -24.90 14.99 19.45
CA ASN A 397 -24.43 14.73 20.82
C ASN A 397 -25.54 14.99 21.85
N SER A 398 -26.25 16.11 21.73
CA SER A 398 -27.34 16.46 22.64
C SER A 398 -28.50 15.45 22.61
N ILE A 399 -28.81 14.94 21.43
CA ILE A 399 -29.86 13.93 21.24
C ILE A 399 -29.38 12.56 21.75
N ILE A 400 -28.14 12.14 21.49
CA ILE A 400 -27.58 10.90 22.05
C ILE A 400 -27.61 10.93 23.59
N ASP A 401 -27.17 12.02 24.19
CA ASP A 401 -27.20 12.17 25.65
C ASP A 401 -28.61 12.10 26.21
N TRP A 402 -29.59 12.68 25.50
CA TRP A 402 -30.98 12.57 25.86
C TRP A 402 -31.52 11.13 25.71
N LEU A 403 -31.23 10.43 24.60
CA LEU A 403 -31.64 9.03 24.39
C LEU A 403 -31.13 8.12 25.53
N LYS A 404 -29.85 8.31 25.94
CA LYS A 404 -29.28 7.59 27.08
C LYS A 404 -30.01 7.91 28.39
N LYS A 405 -30.28 9.17 28.66
CA LYS A 405 -30.96 9.62 29.88
C LYS A 405 -32.37 9.07 30.01
N GLU A 406 -33.11 9.05 28.92
CA GLU A 406 -34.48 8.51 28.89
C GLU A 406 -34.49 6.97 28.81
N GLY A 407 -33.31 6.30 28.63
CA GLY A 407 -33.21 4.86 28.54
C GLY A 407 -33.81 4.24 27.27
N ILE A 408 -33.97 5.05 26.21
CA ILE A 408 -34.57 4.63 24.92
C ILE A 408 -33.56 4.38 23.82
N GLY A 409 -32.28 4.69 24.06
CA GLY A 409 -31.19 4.43 23.09
C GLY A 409 -29.82 4.56 23.73
N LYS A 410 -28.82 4.27 22.96
CA LYS A 410 -27.40 4.35 23.35
C LYS A 410 -26.56 4.90 22.20
N ASP A 411 -25.38 5.41 22.54
CA ASP A 411 -24.36 5.61 21.51
C ASP A 411 -23.82 4.26 21.04
N LEU A 412 -23.51 4.20 19.78
CA LEU A 412 -22.90 3.02 19.18
C LEU A 412 -21.85 3.46 18.15
N GLU A 413 -20.69 2.84 18.26
CA GLU A 413 -19.67 2.87 17.22
C GLU A 413 -19.70 1.57 16.44
N THR A 414 -19.75 1.65 15.14
CA THR A 414 -19.75 0.50 14.24
C THR A 414 -18.61 0.63 13.24
N PHE A 415 -18.17 -0.50 12.71
CA PHE A 415 -17.12 -0.56 11.71
C PHE A 415 -17.63 -1.28 10.46
N ARG A 416 -17.16 -0.85 9.30
CA ARG A 416 -17.42 -1.54 8.03
C ARG A 416 -16.52 -2.77 7.89
N LEU A 417 -15.30 -2.72 8.49
CA LEU A 417 -14.35 -3.83 8.50
C LEU A 417 -15.01 -5.06 9.14
N ARG A 418 -14.92 -6.17 8.45
CA ARG A 418 -15.41 -7.48 8.89
C ARG A 418 -14.25 -8.42 9.12
N ASP A 419 -14.51 -9.53 9.82
CA ASP A 419 -13.52 -10.56 10.04
C ASP A 419 -12.97 -11.10 8.73
N TRP A 420 -11.67 -11.35 8.72
CA TRP A 420 -10.95 -11.79 7.52
C TRP A 420 -11.23 -13.25 7.23
N LEU A 421 -11.91 -13.54 6.13
CA LEU A 421 -12.19 -14.88 5.64
C LEU A 421 -10.93 -15.50 5.05
N ILE A 422 -10.43 -16.56 5.69
CA ILE A 422 -9.17 -17.20 5.31
C ILE A 422 -9.33 -18.54 4.61
N SER A 423 -10.48 -19.22 4.68
CA SER A 423 -10.73 -20.50 3.99
C SER A 423 -10.68 -20.37 2.48
N ARG A 424 -10.03 -21.31 1.80
CA ARG A 424 -10.03 -21.47 0.34
C ARG A 424 -10.25 -22.94 -0.01
N GLN A 425 -11.20 -23.21 -0.90
CA GLN A 425 -11.50 -24.55 -1.42
C GLN A 425 -10.56 -24.85 -2.60
N ARG A 426 -9.25 -24.78 -2.33
CA ARG A 426 -8.18 -24.91 -3.31
C ARG A 426 -7.12 -25.88 -2.84
N TYR A 427 -6.43 -26.53 -3.80
CA TYR A 427 -5.33 -27.45 -3.52
C TYR A 427 -4.05 -26.69 -3.13
N TRP A 428 -3.65 -25.72 -3.93
CA TRP A 428 -2.36 -25.06 -3.80
C TRP A 428 -2.40 -23.93 -2.77
N GLY A 429 -2.24 -24.29 -1.52
CA GLY A 429 -2.26 -23.36 -0.37
C GLY A 429 -1.82 -24.04 0.91
N CYS A 430 -1.55 -23.27 1.95
CA CYS A 430 -1.20 -23.79 3.28
C CYS A 430 -2.41 -24.52 3.89
N PRO A 431 -2.32 -25.85 4.17
CA PRO A 431 -3.43 -26.57 4.81
C PRO A 431 -3.75 -26.01 6.20
N ILE A 432 -5.03 -25.86 6.53
CA ILE A 432 -5.48 -25.45 7.86
C ILE A 432 -5.27 -26.60 8.84
N PRO A 433 -4.46 -26.44 9.90
CA PRO A 433 -4.03 -27.57 10.78
C PRO A 433 -5.07 -27.92 11.85
N MET A 434 -6.32 -28.16 11.42
CA MET A 434 -7.43 -28.47 12.33
C MET A 434 -8.02 -29.85 12.06
N ILE A 435 -8.57 -30.45 13.11
CA ILE A 435 -9.15 -31.78 13.11
C ILE A 435 -10.54 -31.73 13.75
N GLU A 436 -11.52 -32.27 13.05
CA GLU A 436 -12.88 -32.42 13.57
C GLU A 436 -13.04 -33.83 14.17
N CYS A 437 -13.23 -33.87 15.49
CA CYS A 437 -13.41 -35.09 16.25
C CYS A 437 -14.87 -35.23 16.70
N PRO A 438 -15.53 -36.37 16.44
CA PRO A 438 -16.91 -36.58 16.92
C PRO A 438 -17.13 -36.46 18.42
N SER A 439 -16.07 -36.70 19.23
CA SER A 439 -16.14 -36.65 20.68
C SER A 439 -15.61 -35.35 21.29
N CYS A 440 -14.60 -34.73 20.67
CA CYS A 440 -13.90 -33.56 21.22
C CYS A 440 -14.29 -32.26 20.52
N GLY A 441 -15.05 -32.31 19.38
CA GLY A 441 -15.30 -31.20 18.52
C GLY A 441 -14.06 -30.82 17.72
N LEU A 442 -13.90 -29.54 17.45
CA LEU A 442 -12.79 -28.98 16.68
C LEU A 442 -11.51 -28.92 17.55
N VAL A 443 -10.44 -29.54 17.09
CA VAL A 443 -9.16 -29.66 17.80
C VAL A 443 -8.00 -29.29 16.86
N PRO A 444 -7.03 -28.48 17.28
CA PRO A 444 -5.83 -28.22 16.48
C PRO A 444 -4.93 -29.46 16.41
N GLU A 445 -4.14 -29.57 15.34
CA GLU A 445 -3.04 -30.53 15.25
C GLU A 445 -1.97 -30.20 16.31
N GLU A 446 -1.23 -31.19 16.78
CA GLU A 446 -0.12 -30.93 17.69
C GLU A 446 1.08 -30.30 17.00
N TYR A 447 1.73 -29.34 17.66
CA TYR A 447 2.91 -28.63 17.10
C TYR A 447 4.03 -29.58 16.64
N ILE A 448 4.19 -30.74 17.32
CA ILE A 448 5.22 -31.72 16.96
C ILE A 448 4.94 -32.42 15.62
N ASN A 449 3.69 -32.45 15.19
CA ASN A 449 3.26 -33.09 13.94
C ASN A 449 3.25 -32.11 12.75
N LEU A 450 3.55 -30.85 13.00
CA LEU A 450 3.61 -29.87 11.91
C LEU A 450 4.88 -30.04 11.04
N PRO A 451 4.79 -29.81 9.76
CA PRO A 451 3.61 -29.34 9.02
C PRO A 451 2.60 -30.46 8.74
N VAL A 452 1.30 -30.11 8.76
CA VAL A 452 0.29 -30.90 8.03
C VAL A 452 0.61 -30.76 6.55
N LYS A 453 1.17 -31.79 5.96
CA LYS A 453 1.74 -31.73 4.61
C LYS A 453 0.64 -31.73 3.54
N LEU A 454 0.86 -30.90 2.50
CA LEU A 454 0.05 -30.94 1.31
C LEU A 454 0.35 -32.24 0.52
N PRO A 455 -0.64 -33.13 0.31
CA PRO A 455 -0.41 -34.38 -0.39
C PRO A 455 -0.15 -34.17 -1.88
N GLU A 456 0.66 -34.98 -2.50
CA GLU A 456 0.81 -35.02 -3.96
C GLU A 456 -0.44 -35.61 -4.59
N ILE A 457 -1.15 -34.85 -5.43
CA ILE A 457 -2.37 -35.29 -6.12
C ILE A 457 -2.26 -34.95 -7.62
N GLU A 458 -2.59 -35.91 -8.48
CA GLU A 458 -2.53 -35.72 -9.93
C GLU A 458 -3.80 -35.01 -10.45
N ASP A 459 -4.96 -35.31 -9.87
CA ASP A 459 -6.25 -34.76 -10.28
C ASP A 459 -6.77 -33.69 -9.30
N TYR A 460 -6.21 -32.49 -9.36
CA TYR A 460 -6.66 -31.31 -8.60
C TYR A 460 -7.61 -30.39 -9.40
N LEU A 461 -7.90 -30.74 -10.68
CA LEU A 461 -8.60 -29.87 -11.63
C LEU A 461 -10.12 -30.02 -11.65
N ASN A 462 -10.66 -31.16 -11.23
CA ASN A 462 -12.06 -31.57 -11.47
C ASN A 462 -12.89 -31.53 -10.19
N ASN A 463 -13.13 -30.32 -9.60
CA ASN A 463 -13.72 -30.41 -8.27
C ASN A 463 -14.87 -29.45 -7.99
N GLU A 464 -15.96 -30.03 -7.58
CA GLU A 464 -16.93 -29.45 -6.69
C GLU A 464 -16.38 -29.58 -5.26
N GLY A 465 -16.15 -28.46 -4.58
CA GLY A 465 -15.56 -28.38 -3.22
C GLY A 465 -14.03 -28.48 -3.18
N SER A 466 -13.46 -28.62 -1.99
CA SER A 466 -12.01 -28.69 -1.78
C SER A 466 -11.42 -29.98 -2.41
N PRO A 467 -10.37 -29.89 -3.24
CA PRO A 467 -9.68 -31.06 -3.79
C PRO A 467 -9.15 -32.00 -2.72
N LEU A 468 -8.70 -31.49 -1.59
CA LEU A 468 -8.17 -32.27 -0.46
C LEU A 468 -9.23 -33.18 0.17
N SER A 469 -10.51 -32.82 0.08
CA SER A 469 -11.61 -33.64 0.66
C SER A 469 -11.73 -35.03 0.01
N LYS A 470 -11.15 -35.24 -1.18
CA LYS A 470 -11.17 -36.51 -1.91
C LYS A 470 -9.96 -37.41 -1.63
N VAL A 471 -9.01 -36.92 -0.84
CA VAL A 471 -7.78 -37.66 -0.51
C VAL A 471 -7.96 -38.33 0.86
N ASP A 472 -8.43 -39.56 0.84
CA ASP A 472 -8.72 -40.33 2.07
C ASP A 472 -7.54 -40.36 3.06
N GLU A 473 -6.31 -40.50 2.58
CA GLU A 473 -5.10 -40.50 3.40
C GLU A 473 -4.81 -39.15 4.07
N PHE A 474 -5.25 -38.06 3.48
CA PHE A 474 -5.17 -36.72 4.07
C PHE A 474 -6.31 -36.48 5.05
N VAL A 475 -7.54 -36.84 4.66
CA VAL A 475 -8.76 -36.55 5.44
C VAL A 475 -8.83 -37.37 6.73
N LYS A 476 -8.56 -38.69 6.64
CA LYS A 476 -8.69 -39.62 7.78
C LYS A 476 -7.50 -39.51 8.71
N THR A 477 -7.77 -39.20 9.97
CA THR A 477 -6.74 -39.05 11.00
C THR A 477 -7.26 -39.49 12.36
N LYS A 478 -6.42 -39.41 13.35
CA LYS A 478 -6.80 -39.62 14.76
C LYS A 478 -6.81 -38.31 15.52
N CYS A 479 -7.79 -38.14 16.37
CA CYS A 479 -7.85 -36.98 17.27
C CYS A 479 -6.64 -36.96 18.21
N PRO A 480 -5.82 -35.91 18.22
CA PRO A 480 -4.67 -35.82 19.12
C PRO A 480 -5.08 -35.80 20.60
N LYS A 481 -6.30 -35.35 20.93
CA LYS A 481 -6.79 -35.23 22.30
C LYS A 481 -7.32 -36.54 22.87
N CYS A 482 -8.01 -37.37 22.08
CA CYS A 482 -8.66 -38.60 22.60
C CYS A 482 -8.30 -39.89 21.85
N GLY A 483 -7.55 -39.83 20.76
CA GLY A 483 -7.13 -40.95 19.92
C GLY A 483 -8.23 -41.59 19.06
N SER A 484 -9.46 -41.07 19.07
CA SER A 484 -10.57 -41.57 18.22
C SER A 484 -10.36 -41.20 16.74
N GLU A 485 -11.00 -41.98 15.88
CA GLU A 485 -11.08 -41.60 14.41
C GLU A 485 -11.68 -40.21 14.26
N ALA A 486 -11.07 -39.40 13.44
CA ALA A 486 -11.40 -38.01 13.22
C ALA A 486 -11.11 -37.62 11.76
N THR A 487 -11.54 -36.43 11.36
CA THR A 487 -11.34 -35.91 9.99
C THR A 487 -10.54 -34.61 10.02
N ARG A 488 -9.57 -34.46 9.11
CA ARG A 488 -8.85 -33.20 8.92
C ARG A 488 -9.71 -32.17 8.21
N GLU A 489 -9.45 -30.92 8.53
CA GLU A 489 -9.89 -29.80 7.70
C GLU A 489 -9.30 -29.93 6.30
N THR A 490 -10.10 -29.64 5.29
CA THR A 490 -9.70 -29.79 3.89
C THR A 490 -9.55 -28.48 3.14
N ASP A 491 -9.90 -27.36 3.77
CA ASP A 491 -9.63 -26.04 3.21
C ASP A 491 -8.16 -25.66 3.44
N THR A 492 -7.65 -24.86 2.51
CA THR A 492 -6.35 -24.21 2.64
C THR A 492 -6.52 -22.74 3.02
N MET A 493 -5.47 -22.11 3.51
CA MET A 493 -5.49 -20.70 3.88
C MET A 493 -5.37 -19.79 2.67
N ASP A 494 -5.93 -18.59 2.77
CA ASP A 494 -5.68 -17.49 1.86
C ASP A 494 -4.17 -17.19 1.79
N THR A 495 -3.66 -16.92 0.59
CA THR A 495 -2.23 -16.61 0.36
C THR A 495 -1.74 -15.45 1.22
N PHE A 496 -2.60 -14.48 1.54
CA PHE A 496 -2.24 -13.34 2.40
C PHE A 496 -1.93 -13.74 3.87
N VAL A 497 -2.31 -14.91 4.31
CA VAL A 497 -1.88 -15.42 5.63
C VAL A 497 -0.37 -15.66 5.63
N ASP A 498 0.15 -16.28 4.58
CA ASP A 498 1.59 -16.49 4.41
C ASP A 498 2.35 -15.17 4.29
N SER A 499 1.82 -14.21 3.54
CA SER A 499 2.48 -12.92 3.33
C SER A 499 2.34 -11.93 4.51
N SER A 500 1.53 -12.25 5.52
CA SER A 500 1.34 -11.34 6.67
C SER A 500 2.48 -11.37 7.69
N TRP A 501 3.43 -12.31 7.60
CA TRP A 501 4.52 -12.46 8.56
C TRP A 501 5.89 -12.76 7.93
N TYR A 502 6.02 -12.88 6.62
CA TYR A 502 7.22 -13.30 5.89
C TYR A 502 8.45 -12.43 6.18
N TYR A 503 8.27 -11.14 6.43
CA TYR A 503 9.34 -10.21 6.81
C TYR A 503 9.98 -10.56 8.17
N MET A 504 9.29 -11.25 9.05
CA MET A 504 9.84 -11.81 10.28
C MET A 504 10.67 -13.07 9.99
N ARG A 505 10.19 -13.93 9.07
CA ARG A 505 10.85 -15.18 8.71
C ARG A 505 12.20 -14.98 8.05
N TYR A 506 12.40 -13.89 7.31
CA TYR A 506 13.68 -13.57 6.72
C TYR A 506 14.82 -13.43 7.73
N LEU A 507 14.53 -13.10 8.98
CA LEU A 507 15.54 -13.06 10.04
C LEU A 507 16.00 -14.46 10.45
N PHE A 508 15.17 -15.49 10.25
CA PHE A 508 15.41 -16.87 10.68
C PHE A 508 15.03 -17.90 9.59
N PRO A 509 15.46 -17.78 8.36
CA PRO A 509 14.94 -18.58 7.23
C PRO A 509 15.13 -20.08 7.43
N ASN A 510 16.22 -20.48 8.10
CA ASN A 510 16.62 -21.88 8.28
C ASN A 510 16.33 -22.44 9.69
N SER A 511 15.62 -21.71 10.55
CA SER A 511 15.27 -22.25 11.89
C SER A 511 14.18 -23.32 11.79
N ASN A 512 14.43 -24.47 12.41
CA ASN A 512 13.47 -25.57 12.53
C ASN A 512 12.78 -25.62 13.89
N ASP A 513 13.25 -24.82 14.85
CA ASP A 513 12.81 -24.88 16.25
C ASP A 513 11.77 -23.79 16.58
N PHE A 514 11.78 -22.68 15.86
CA PHE A 514 10.90 -21.54 16.07
C PHE A 514 10.70 -20.76 14.76
N PRO A 515 9.56 -20.05 14.61
CA PRO A 515 9.30 -19.20 13.42
C PRO A 515 10.22 -17.98 13.40
N PHE A 516 10.43 -17.38 14.56
CA PHE A 516 11.28 -16.22 14.82
C PHE A 516 11.60 -16.10 16.31
N ASP A 517 12.67 -15.39 16.66
CA ASP A 517 13.06 -15.01 18.01
C ASP A 517 12.59 -13.59 18.34
N SER A 518 11.85 -13.42 19.43
CA SER A 518 11.26 -12.15 19.86
C SER A 518 12.31 -11.04 20.01
N LYS A 519 13.47 -11.34 20.58
CA LYS A 519 14.52 -10.33 20.78
C LYS A 519 15.00 -9.76 19.45
N THR A 520 15.34 -10.61 18.49
CA THR A 520 15.82 -10.20 17.18
C THR A 520 14.71 -9.50 16.38
N ILE A 521 13.45 -9.97 16.50
CA ILE A 521 12.31 -9.27 15.91
C ILE A 521 12.22 -7.84 16.43
N ASN A 522 12.26 -7.66 17.75
CA ASN A 522 12.14 -6.33 18.37
C ASN A 522 13.36 -5.42 18.08
N GLU A 523 14.51 -5.99 17.74
CA GLU A 523 15.69 -5.24 17.29
C GLU A 523 15.60 -4.80 15.83
N TRP A 524 15.05 -5.64 14.93
CA TRP A 524 15.08 -5.43 13.48
C TRP A 524 13.79 -4.83 12.91
N LEU A 525 12.67 -4.98 13.57
CA LEU A 525 11.39 -4.45 13.15
C LEU A 525 11.00 -3.21 13.98
N PRO A 526 10.16 -2.33 13.41
CA PRO A 526 9.56 -2.39 12.08
C PRO A 526 10.60 -2.33 10.95
N VAL A 527 10.24 -2.87 9.77
CA VAL A 527 11.05 -2.71 8.55
C VAL A 527 11.29 -1.24 8.27
N ASP A 528 12.55 -0.83 8.09
CA ASP A 528 12.89 0.61 7.94
C ASP A 528 12.33 1.20 6.64
N GLN A 529 12.42 0.47 5.52
CA GLN A 529 11.86 0.88 4.23
C GLN A 529 11.14 -0.28 3.56
N TYR A 530 9.87 -0.11 3.27
CA TYR A 530 9.05 -1.06 2.52
C TYR A 530 8.64 -0.48 1.18
N ILE A 531 8.81 -1.25 0.08
CA ILE A 531 8.55 -0.80 -1.28
C ILE A 531 7.60 -1.78 -1.96
N GLY A 532 6.46 -1.30 -2.47
CA GLY A 532 5.48 -2.17 -3.12
C GLY A 532 4.35 -1.43 -3.82
N GLY A 533 3.38 -2.18 -4.31
CA GLY A 533 2.23 -1.65 -5.04
C GLY A 533 1.13 -1.11 -4.11
N VAL A 534 0.48 -0.02 -4.52
CA VAL A 534 -0.63 0.59 -3.78
C VAL A 534 -1.87 -0.32 -3.70
N GLU A 535 -2.01 -1.28 -4.61
CA GLU A 535 -3.10 -2.28 -4.62
C GLU A 535 -3.18 -3.11 -3.34
N HIS A 536 -2.09 -3.21 -2.60
CA HIS A 536 -2.02 -3.93 -1.33
C HIS A 536 -2.47 -3.12 -0.11
N ALA A 537 -2.92 -1.87 -0.29
CA ALA A 537 -3.29 -0.96 0.81
C ALA A 537 -4.30 -1.58 1.80
N ILE A 538 -5.38 -2.18 1.30
CA ILE A 538 -6.45 -2.80 2.10
C ILE A 538 -6.35 -4.33 2.15
N LEU A 539 -5.33 -4.93 1.55
CA LEU A 539 -5.03 -6.35 1.53
C LEU A 539 -3.83 -6.63 2.44
N HIS A 540 -2.71 -7.04 1.85
CA HIS A 540 -1.48 -7.40 2.54
C HIS A 540 -1.03 -6.38 3.61
N LEU A 541 -1.08 -5.07 3.33
CA LEU A 541 -0.63 -4.06 4.30
C LEU A 541 -1.54 -3.99 5.53
N LEU A 542 -2.85 -4.08 5.36
CA LEU A 542 -3.81 -4.11 6.45
C LEU A 542 -3.69 -5.40 7.27
N TYR A 543 -3.57 -6.54 6.58
CA TYR A 543 -3.44 -7.84 7.22
C TYR A 543 -2.11 -7.99 8.00
N SER A 544 -1.01 -7.46 7.47
CA SER A 544 0.29 -7.43 8.18
C SER A 544 0.22 -6.61 9.47
N ARG A 545 -0.49 -5.47 9.45
CA ARG A 545 -0.73 -4.65 10.64
C ARG A 545 -1.54 -5.41 11.69
N PHE A 546 -2.63 -6.04 11.26
CA PHE A 546 -3.42 -6.91 12.14
C PHE A 546 -2.55 -8.02 12.73
N PHE A 547 -1.77 -8.72 11.90
CA PHE A 547 -0.95 -9.86 12.32
C PHE A 547 0.06 -9.46 13.39
N VAL A 548 0.75 -8.34 13.21
CA VAL A 548 1.68 -7.80 14.21
C VAL A 548 0.98 -7.48 15.53
N LYS A 549 -0.18 -6.80 15.50
CA LYS A 549 -0.95 -6.47 16.71
C LYS A 549 -1.44 -7.74 17.42
N ALA A 550 -1.92 -8.71 16.67
CA ALA A 550 -2.36 -9.99 17.21
C ALA A 550 -1.19 -10.76 17.87
N LEU A 551 -0.03 -10.84 17.21
CA LEU A 551 1.15 -11.49 17.76
C LEU A 551 1.72 -10.78 19.00
N ARG A 552 1.64 -9.44 19.04
CA ARG A 552 2.00 -8.64 20.20
C ARG A 552 1.08 -8.98 21.40
N ASP A 553 -0.22 -8.99 21.18
CA ASP A 553 -1.20 -9.20 22.27
C ASP A 553 -1.15 -10.60 22.84
N ILE A 554 -0.75 -11.60 22.05
CA ILE A 554 -0.48 -12.95 22.56
C ILE A 554 0.96 -13.11 23.13
N GLY A 555 1.75 -12.04 23.15
CA GLY A 555 3.06 -12.00 23.83
C GLY A 555 4.22 -12.63 23.05
N LEU A 556 4.11 -12.75 21.72
CA LEU A 556 5.18 -13.30 20.88
C LEU A 556 6.19 -12.23 20.42
N ILE A 557 5.77 -10.97 20.32
CA ILE A 557 6.58 -9.81 19.90
C ILE A 557 6.15 -8.57 20.68
N ASP A 558 6.95 -7.48 20.66
CA ASP A 558 6.62 -6.23 21.34
C ASP A 558 6.35 -5.06 20.40
N ILE A 559 6.48 -5.26 19.08
CA ILE A 559 6.22 -4.21 18.07
C ILE A 559 4.72 -4.06 17.78
N SER A 560 4.30 -2.89 17.33
CA SER A 560 2.89 -2.57 17.03
C SER A 560 2.60 -2.35 15.55
N GLU A 561 3.62 -2.07 14.73
CA GLU A 561 3.48 -1.88 13.28
C GLU A 561 4.60 -2.61 12.54
N PRO A 562 4.32 -3.19 11.36
CA PRO A 562 5.30 -4.00 10.63
C PRO A 562 6.33 -3.16 9.85
N PHE A 563 5.93 -1.99 9.36
CA PHE A 563 6.71 -1.18 8.42
C PHE A 563 6.77 0.28 8.88
N GLN A 564 7.99 0.84 9.02
CA GLN A 564 8.22 2.24 9.41
C GLN A 564 7.87 3.17 8.26
N ASN A 565 8.56 3.03 7.14
CA ASN A 565 8.36 3.81 5.94
C ASN A 565 7.78 2.93 4.83
N LEU A 566 6.79 3.44 4.13
CA LEU A 566 6.19 2.79 2.96
C LEU A 566 6.38 3.67 1.72
N PHE A 567 6.99 3.12 0.69
CA PHE A 567 6.97 3.71 -0.63
C PHE A 567 6.02 2.95 -1.56
N ALA A 568 4.91 3.59 -1.94
CA ALA A 568 3.93 3.01 -2.86
C ALA A 568 4.27 3.44 -4.29
N GLN A 569 4.85 2.52 -5.07
CA GLN A 569 5.19 2.78 -6.46
C GLN A 569 3.96 2.86 -7.37
N GLY A 570 4.06 3.71 -8.40
CA GLY A 570 3.07 3.79 -9.46
C GLY A 570 3.13 2.60 -10.43
N MET A 571 2.04 2.34 -11.12
CA MET A 571 1.94 1.23 -12.08
C MET A 571 2.64 1.55 -13.40
N ILE A 572 3.15 0.51 -14.07
CA ILE A 572 3.57 0.58 -15.47
C ILE A 572 2.42 0.09 -16.34
N ASN A 573 1.92 0.99 -17.19
CA ASN A 573 0.86 0.69 -18.15
C ASN A 573 1.45 0.39 -19.53
N PHE A 574 0.70 -0.35 -20.35
CA PHE A 574 1.00 -0.56 -21.75
C PHE A 574 -0.31 -0.63 -22.55
N GLY A 575 -0.41 0.20 -23.58
CA GLY A 575 -1.64 0.32 -24.36
C GLY A 575 -2.81 0.91 -23.57
N GLY A 576 -2.53 1.87 -22.68
CA GLY A 576 -3.53 2.60 -21.89
C GLY A 576 -4.11 1.81 -20.70
N SER A 577 -3.56 0.64 -20.36
CA SER A 577 -4.03 -0.15 -19.23
C SER A 577 -2.89 -0.80 -18.45
N LYS A 578 -3.14 -1.14 -17.16
CA LYS A 578 -2.21 -1.91 -16.35
C LYS A 578 -1.78 -3.18 -17.08
N MET A 579 -0.48 -3.49 -17.06
CA MET A 579 0.04 -4.76 -17.58
C MET A 579 -0.57 -5.92 -16.80
N SER A 580 -1.22 -6.84 -17.50
CA SER A 580 -1.74 -8.07 -16.89
C SER A 580 -1.71 -9.23 -17.89
N LYS A 581 -1.58 -10.45 -17.35
CA LYS A 581 -1.57 -11.66 -18.17
C LYS A 581 -2.91 -11.88 -18.89
N SER A 582 -4.02 -11.59 -18.22
CA SER A 582 -5.37 -11.71 -18.77
C SER A 582 -5.60 -10.80 -19.98
N LYS A 583 -4.95 -9.64 -20.02
CA LYS A 583 -5.02 -8.70 -21.14
C LYS A 583 -3.97 -8.95 -22.25
N GLY A 584 -3.00 -9.83 -22.01
CA GLY A 584 -1.94 -10.13 -22.98
C GLY A 584 -1.00 -8.95 -23.28
N ASN A 585 -0.97 -7.93 -22.43
CA ASN A 585 -0.17 -6.69 -22.63
C ASN A 585 1.09 -6.64 -21.75
N ILE A 586 1.61 -7.79 -21.33
CA ILE A 586 2.84 -7.85 -20.54
C ILE A 586 4.06 -7.60 -21.43
N VAL A 587 4.95 -6.71 -20.96
CA VAL A 587 6.27 -6.49 -21.54
C VAL A 587 7.31 -7.22 -20.69
N SER A 588 7.98 -8.23 -21.31
CA SER A 588 9.06 -9.00 -20.66
C SER A 588 10.38 -8.23 -20.67
N PRO A 589 11.19 -8.26 -19.61
CA PRO A 589 12.49 -7.62 -19.58
C PRO A 589 13.58 -8.34 -20.41
N GLU A 590 13.41 -9.61 -20.75
CA GLU A 590 14.46 -10.45 -21.38
C GLU A 590 15.00 -9.84 -22.68
N ALA A 591 14.12 -9.39 -23.58
CA ALA A 591 14.55 -8.76 -24.83
C ALA A 591 15.37 -7.49 -24.62
N TYR A 592 15.11 -6.76 -23.53
CA TYR A 592 15.82 -5.53 -23.20
C TYR A 592 17.16 -5.79 -22.51
N PHE A 593 17.27 -6.82 -21.69
CA PHE A 593 18.57 -7.28 -21.18
C PHE A 593 19.52 -7.61 -22.32
N ASP A 594 19.01 -8.32 -23.33
CA ASP A 594 19.82 -8.71 -24.50
C ASP A 594 20.22 -7.54 -25.39
N SER A 595 19.28 -6.63 -25.64
CA SER A 595 19.50 -5.54 -26.61
C SER A 595 20.13 -4.28 -26.01
N HIS A 596 19.80 -3.92 -24.78
CA HIS A 596 20.19 -2.65 -24.16
C HIS A 596 21.03 -2.83 -22.89
N GLY A 597 20.92 -3.96 -22.23
CA GLY A 597 21.57 -4.26 -20.95
C GLY A 597 20.75 -3.84 -19.74
N ALA A 598 21.08 -4.43 -18.60
CA ALA A 598 20.42 -4.21 -17.32
C ALA A 598 20.56 -2.75 -16.85
N ASP A 599 21.75 -2.17 -16.93
CA ASP A 599 21.97 -0.77 -16.50
C ASP A 599 21.14 0.23 -17.29
N SER A 600 20.97 0.02 -18.61
CA SER A 600 20.11 0.88 -19.43
C SER A 600 18.63 0.76 -19.03
N LEU A 601 18.19 -0.46 -18.73
CA LEU A 601 16.81 -0.74 -18.29
C LEU A 601 16.53 -0.13 -16.91
N ARG A 602 17.44 -0.30 -15.94
CA ARG A 602 17.37 0.30 -14.60
C ARG A 602 17.24 1.82 -14.70
N LEU A 603 18.15 2.48 -15.41
CA LEU A 603 18.11 3.92 -15.62
C LEU A 603 16.81 4.38 -16.27
N TYR A 604 16.29 3.63 -17.24
CA TYR A 604 15.03 3.99 -17.87
C TYR A 604 13.85 3.95 -16.88
N HIS A 605 13.76 2.90 -16.05
CA HIS A 605 12.73 2.81 -15.00
C HIS A 605 12.81 3.95 -13.97
N LEU A 606 14.01 4.41 -13.66
CA LEU A 606 14.23 5.53 -12.75
C LEU A 606 13.92 6.88 -13.38
N PHE A 607 14.11 7.03 -14.71
CA PHE A 607 13.99 8.29 -15.42
C PHE A 607 12.59 8.59 -15.98
N MET A 608 11.74 7.57 -16.18
CA MET A 608 10.45 7.73 -16.89
C MET A 608 9.38 8.56 -16.16
N GLY A 609 9.67 9.10 -14.97
CA GLY A 609 8.82 9.98 -14.18
C GLY A 609 8.95 9.73 -12.68
N PRO A 610 8.26 10.50 -11.84
CA PRO A 610 8.24 10.26 -10.39
C PRO A 610 7.86 8.82 -10.10
N PRO A 611 8.57 8.12 -9.19
CA PRO A 611 8.31 6.69 -8.95
C PRO A 611 6.93 6.39 -8.38
N SER A 612 6.28 7.34 -7.71
CA SER A 612 4.91 7.25 -7.20
C SER A 612 3.84 7.31 -8.29
N ASP A 613 4.18 7.83 -9.48
CA ASP A 613 3.22 8.03 -10.55
C ASP A 613 3.11 6.81 -11.46
N SER A 614 1.90 6.57 -11.95
CA SER A 614 1.69 5.59 -13.00
C SER A 614 2.17 6.15 -14.35
N VAL A 615 2.92 5.33 -15.10
CA VAL A 615 3.55 5.75 -16.34
C VAL A 615 3.23 4.77 -17.46
N GLU A 616 3.23 5.25 -18.70
CA GLU A 616 3.07 4.44 -19.90
C GLU A 616 4.42 3.96 -20.40
N TRP A 617 4.56 2.65 -20.64
CA TRP A 617 5.77 2.04 -21.20
C TRP A 617 5.98 2.50 -22.66
N ASN A 618 7.19 2.92 -22.98
CA ASN A 618 7.58 3.35 -24.33
C ASN A 618 8.96 2.78 -24.69
N ASP A 619 9.00 1.91 -25.68
CA ASP A 619 10.23 1.23 -26.14
C ASP A 619 11.33 2.16 -26.61
N ARG A 620 10.97 3.38 -27.06
CA ARG A 620 11.96 4.35 -27.56
C ARG A 620 12.72 5.05 -26.43
N GLY A 621 12.19 5.07 -25.22
CA GLY A 621 12.78 5.79 -24.09
C GLY A 621 14.11 5.20 -23.64
N ILE A 622 14.26 3.89 -23.67
CA ILE A 622 15.46 3.16 -23.26
C ILE A 622 16.71 3.49 -24.12
N GLU A 623 16.51 3.86 -25.39
CA GLU A 623 17.61 4.29 -26.27
C GLU A 623 18.34 5.54 -25.74
N GLY A 624 17.59 6.42 -25.05
CA GLY A 624 18.16 7.62 -24.41
C GLY A 624 19.15 7.26 -23.30
N THR A 625 18.76 6.33 -22.42
CA THR A 625 19.62 5.87 -21.33
C THR A 625 20.83 5.09 -21.82
N ARG A 626 20.67 4.27 -22.85
CA ARG A 626 21.80 3.59 -23.51
C ARG A 626 22.83 4.56 -24.07
N ARG A 627 22.39 5.62 -24.77
CA ARG A 627 23.29 6.66 -25.29
C ARG A 627 23.99 7.43 -24.17
N PHE A 628 23.29 7.68 -23.07
CA PHE A 628 23.89 8.29 -21.89
C PHE A 628 25.03 7.43 -21.32
N LEU A 629 24.82 6.14 -21.12
CA LEU A 629 25.85 5.22 -20.61
C LEU A 629 27.05 5.11 -21.54
N ASN A 630 26.86 5.04 -22.87
CA ASN A 630 27.95 5.08 -23.82
C ASN A 630 28.78 6.37 -23.68
N LYS A 631 28.10 7.51 -23.49
CA LYS A 631 28.80 8.79 -23.30
C LYS A 631 29.55 8.86 -21.97
N VAL A 632 29.02 8.28 -20.90
CA VAL A 632 29.72 8.13 -19.62
C VAL A 632 30.99 7.30 -19.81
N TRP A 633 30.87 6.16 -20.50
CA TRP A 633 32.00 5.30 -20.81
C TRP A 633 33.12 6.05 -21.50
N ASP A 634 32.80 6.76 -22.60
CA ASP A 634 33.75 7.52 -23.38
C ASP A 634 34.40 8.66 -22.57
N ASN A 635 33.58 9.45 -21.83
CA ASN A 635 34.09 10.56 -21.05
C ASN A 635 35.00 10.17 -19.91
N VAL A 636 34.69 9.09 -19.19
CA VAL A 636 35.53 8.61 -18.07
C VAL A 636 36.89 8.09 -18.61
N HIS A 637 36.86 7.34 -19.71
CA HIS A 637 38.14 6.91 -20.35
C HIS A 637 38.97 8.09 -20.85
N LEU A 638 38.34 9.04 -21.54
CA LEU A 638 39.05 10.25 -21.99
C LEU A 638 39.65 11.02 -20.81
N LEU A 639 38.89 11.19 -19.71
CA LEU A 639 39.39 11.88 -18.54
C LEU A 639 40.58 11.14 -17.91
N SER A 640 40.55 9.80 -17.86
CA SER A 640 41.63 8.99 -17.29
C SER A 640 42.92 9.08 -18.12
N GLU A 641 42.82 9.32 -19.42
CA GLU A 641 43.95 9.49 -20.35
C GLU A 641 44.58 10.90 -20.31
N VAL A 642 43.87 11.90 -19.71
CA VAL A 642 44.40 13.25 -19.54
C VAL A 642 45.67 13.19 -18.69
N LYS A 643 46.77 13.71 -19.22
CA LYS A 643 48.05 13.78 -18.47
C LYS A 643 47.90 14.75 -17.30
N PRO A 644 48.21 14.30 -16.06
CA PRO A 644 48.07 15.17 -14.91
C PRO A 644 49.01 16.37 -14.98
N SER A 645 48.46 17.56 -14.66
CA SER A 645 49.24 18.78 -14.42
C SER A 645 49.69 18.88 -12.95
N SER A 646 50.52 19.88 -12.64
CA SER A 646 50.94 20.17 -11.27
C SER A 646 49.85 20.87 -10.44
N THR A 647 48.93 21.54 -11.08
CA THR A 647 47.85 22.35 -10.45
C THR A 647 46.59 22.28 -11.29
N ASP A 648 45.47 22.50 -10.64
CA ASP A 648 44.18 22.72 -11.31
C ASP A 648 44.10 24.15 -11.85
N ASN A 649 43.31 24.34 -12.91
CA ASN A 649 42.97 25.63 -13.44
C ASN A 649 41.51 26.01 -13.07
N ASP A 650 41.05 27.23 -13.46
CA ASP A 650 39.70 27.71 -13.16
C ASP A 650 38.60 26.82 -13.75
N ASP A 651 38.82 26.20 -14.90
CA ASP A 651 37.82 25.30 -15.51
C ASP A 651 37.73 24.00 -14.71
N THR A 652 38.83 23.52 -14.16
CA THR A 652 38.84 22.36 -13.23
C THR A 652 38.12 22.70 -11.93
N GLU A 653 38.30 23.92 -11.39
CA GLU A 653 37.59 24.36 -10.20
C GLU A 653 36.08 24.43 -10.48
N ASN A 654 35.66 24.93 -11.64
CA ASN A 654 34.26 24.94 -12.05
C ASN A 654 33.67 23.52 -12.19
N LEU A 655 34.40 22.56 -12.73
CA LEU A 655 33.98 21.15 -12.80
C LEU A 655 33.79 20.55 -11.39
N LEU A 656 34.69 20.87 -10.45
CA LEU A 656 34.58 20.43 -9.06
C LEU A 656 33.40 21.07 -8.33
N ILE A 657 33.06 22.31 -8.64
CA ILE A 657 31.85 22.97 -8.15
C ILE A 657 30.60 22.24 -8.64
N GLU A 658 30.51 21.98 -9.95
CA GLU A 658 29.37 21.24 -10.53
C GLU A 658 29.26 19.81 -9.97
N LEU A 659 30.39 19.13 -9.76
CA LEU A 659 30.40 17.81 -9.10
C LEU A 659 29.81 17.89 -7.68
N ASN A 660 30.24 18.86 -6.86
CA ASN A 660 29.77 18.98 -5.48
C ASN A 660 28.28 19.38 -5.39
N LYS A 661 27.80 20.22 -6.32
CA LYS A 661 26.36 20.47 -6.46
C LYS A 661 25.59 19.20 -6.82
N THR A 662 26.12 18.39 -7.73
CA THR A 662 25.54 17.09 -8.12
C THR A 662 25.52 16.11 -6.94
N ILE A 663 26.61 16.00 -6.17
CA ILE A 663 26.65 15.18 -4.95
C ILE A 663 25.53 15.58 -4.00
N LYS A 664 25.37 16.88 -3.75
CA LYS A 664 24.34 17.41 -2.84
C LYS A 664 22.93 17.07 -3.33
N SER A 665 22.65 17.34 -4.60
CA SER A 665 21.33 17.10 -5.20
C SER A 665 21.00 15.61 -5.19
N VAL A 666 21.87 14.75 -5.71
CA VAL A 666 21.67 13.30 -5.79
C VAL A 666 21.47 12.68 -4.41
N SER A 667 22.25 13.12 -3.40
CA SER A 667 22.10 12.60 -2.03
C SER A 667 20.72 12.93 -1.44
N ASN A 668 20.25 14.16 -1.66
CA ASN A 668 18.92 14.56 -1.22
C ASN A 668 17.81 13.82 -1.97
N ASP A 669 17.94 13.69 -3.26
CA ASP A 669 16.92 13.10 -4.14
C ASP A 669 16.77 11.59 -3.91
N ILE A 670 17.85 10.86 -3.55
CA ILE A 670 17.74 9.44 -3.18
C ILE A 670 16.88 9.28 -1.93
N GLU A 671 17.09 10.10 -0.91
CA GLU A 671 16.34 10.02 0.35
C GLU A 671 14.86 10.39 0.18
N ASN A 672 14.55 11.21 -0.82
CA ASN A 672 13.17 11.61 -1.15
C ASN A 672 12.53 10.77 -2.27
N PHE A 673 13.19 9.74 -2.77
CA PHE A 673 12.73 8.92 -3.90
C PHE A 673 12.50 9.72 -5.21
N GLU A 674 13.23 10.82 -5.41
CA GLU A 674 13.17 11.67 -6.61
C GLU A 674 14.14 11.19 -7.70
N PHE A 675 14.09 9.91 -8.05
CA PHE A 675 15.09 9.26 -8.92
C PHE A 675 15.15 9.82 -10.34
N ASN A 676 14.04 10.33 -10.87
CA ASN A 676 14.02 10.94 -12.21
C ASN A 676 14.87 12.22 -12.28
N THR A 677 14.96 12.98 -11.20
CA THR A 677 15.83 14.16 -11.10
C THR A 677 17.29 13.76 -10.95
N ILE A 678 17.61 12.68 -10.25
CA ILE A 678 18.96 12.12 -10.15
C ILE A 678 19.52 11.81 -11.54
N VAL A 679 18.77 11.07 -12.37
CA VAL A 679 19.20 10.73 -13.73
C VAL A 679 19.46 11.99 -14.54
N SER A 680 18.58 13.01 -14.41
CA SER A 680 18.76 14.30 -15.07
C SER A 680 20.03 15.01 -14.63
N ASP A 681 20.35 15.03 -13.33
CA ASP A 681 21.52 15.72 -12.79
C ASP A 681 22.82 15.02 -13.16
N LEU A 682 22.84 13.69 -13.16
CA LEU A 682 23.96 12.91 -13.69
C LEU A 682 24.19 13.16 -15.19
N MET A 683 23.11 13.30 -15.98
CA MET A 683 23.23 13.66 -17.41
C MET A 683 23.81 15.07 -17.59
N LYS A 684 23.39 16.05 -16.77
CA LYS A 684 23.92 17.43 -16.79
C LYS A 684 25.41 17.42 -16.45
N PHE A 685 25.78 16.76 -15.36
CA PHE A 685 27.20 16.65 -14.97
C PHE A 685 28.05 15.98 -16.06
N ASN A 686 27.57 14.89 -16.66
CA ASN A 686 28.27 14.23 -17.76
C ASN A 686 28.42 15.12 -19.01
N ASN A 687 27.47 16.05 -19.24
CA ASN A 687 27.60 17.06 -20.31
C ASN A 687 28.68 18.09 -19.95
N SER A 688 28.70 18.60 -18.71
CA SER A 688 29.75 19.51 -18.23
C SER A 688 31.13 18.87 -18.32
N LEU A 689 31.24 17.58 -17.98
CA LEU A 689 32.48 16.80 -18.16
C LEU A 689 32.90 16.70 -19.66
N SER A 690 31.94 16.46 -20.56
CA SER A 690 32.21 16.45 -22.00
C SER A 690 32.78 17.79 -22.50
N ASP A 691 32.21 18.89 -22.04
CA ASP A 691 32.62 20.23 -22.47
C ASP A 691 33.99 20.60 -21.89
N TYR A 692 34.24 20.17 -20.63
CA TYR A 692 35.57 20.27 -20.01
C TYR A 692 36.65 19.53 -20.84
N LEU A 693 36.38 18.29 -21.23
CA LEU A 693 37.28 17.46 -22.01
C LEU A 693 37.61 18.06 -23.40
N LYS A 694 36.68 18.73 -24.07
CA LYS A 694 36.88 19.41 -25.36
C LYS A 694 37.80 20.63 -25.25
N ALA A 695 37.84 21.26 -24.09
CA ALA A 695 38.65 22.45 -23.87
C ALA A 695 40.12 22.16 -23.56
N ASN A 696 40.56 20.88 -23.52
CA ASN A 696 41.95 20.44 -23.18
C ASN A 696 42.48 21.07 -21.90
N ASN A 697 41.70 21.00 -20.84
CA ASN A 697 42.01 21.65 -19.56
C ASN A 697 43.06 20.87 -18.76
N ASP A 698 43.79 21.61 -17.93
CA ASP A 698 44.76 21.07 -16.99
C ASP A 698 44.06 20.58 -15.72
N ILE A 699 44.36 19.36 -15.27
CA ILE A 699 43.82 18.75 -14.05
C ILE A 699 44.94 18.05 -13.28
N CYS A 700 45.03 18.26 -11.98
CA CYS A 700 45.95 17.47 -11.19
C CYS A 700 45.42 16.03 -10.99
N LYS A 701 46.32 15.12 -10.62
CA LYS A 701 45.96 13.71 -10.49
C LYS A 701 44.87 13.50 -9.44
N GLU A 702 44.98 14.17 -8.31
CA GLU A 702 44.07 14.06 -7.17
C GLU A 702 42.65 14.50 -7.57
N SER A 703 42.50 15.63 -8.27
CA SER A 703 41.21 16.15 -8.76
C SER A 703 40.62 15.24 -9.82
N ARG A 704 41.45 14.74 -10.76
CA ARG A 704 41.01 13.82 -11.81
C ARG A 704 40.45 12.53 -11.22
N ASP A 705 41.21 11.88 -10.33
CA ASP A 705 40.83 10.63 -9.72
C ASP A 705 39.60 10.82 -8.81
N SER A 706 39.51 11.99 -8.13
CA SER A 706 38.30 12.37 -7.35
C SER A 706 37.05 12.55 -8.22
N VAL A 707 37.16 13.23 -9.38
CA VAL A 707 36.03 13.37 -10.31
C VAL A 707 35.56 12.01 -10.79
N ILE A 708 36.46 11.13 -11.20
CA ILE A 708 36.13 9.77 -11.66
C ILE A 708 35.43 9.00 -10.53
N ALA A 709 36.05 8.91 -9.35
CA ALA A 709 35.53 8.13 -8.23
C ALA A 709 34.14 8.62 -7.78
N ASN A 710 33.98 9.92 -7.57
CA ASN A 710 32.72 10.47 -7.07
C ASN A 710 31.60 10.38 -8.10
N PHE A 711 31.86 10.69 -9.37
CA PHE A 711 30.85 10.58 -10.42
C PHE A 711 30.37 9.13 -10.60
N LEU A 712 31.30 8.18 -10.62
CA LEU A 712 30.96 6.76 -10.71
C LEU A 712 30.23 6.27 -9.46
N CYS A 713 30.60 6.76 -8.28
CA CYS A 713 29.90 6.42 -7.04
C CYS A 713 28.45 6.93 -7.02
N LEU A 714 28.19 8.14 -7.54
CA LEU A 714 26.83 8.67 -7.68
C LEU A 714 26.00 7.84 -8.70
N LEU A 715 26.62 7.36 -9.76
CA LEU A 715 25.97 6.55 -10.79
C LEU A 715 25.76 5.08 -10.33
N TYR A 716 26.59 4.57 -9.42
CA TYR A 716 26.63 3.17 -9.03
C TYR A 716 25.31 2.58 -8.54
N PRO A 717 24.51 3.23 -7.70
CA PRO A 717 23.20 2.68 -7.33
C PRO A 717 22.23 2.51 -8.50
N LEU A 718 22.34 3.35 -9.53
CA LEU A 718 21.44 3.38 -10.68
C LEU A 718 21.89 2.44 -11.80
N ALA A 719 23.20 2.43 -12.09
CA ALA A 719 23.84 1.65 -13.15
C ALA A 719 25.11 0.96 -12.61
N PRO A 720 24.94 -0.10 -11.82
CA PRO A 720 26.03 -0.67 -11.03
C PRO A 720 27.12 -1.35 -11.85
N HIS A 721 26.78 -1.97 -12.97
CA HIS A 721 27.74 -2.76 -13.74
C HIS A 721 28.77 -1.86 -14.45
N ILE A 722 28.29 -0.83 -15.16
CA ILE A 722 29.18 0.11 -15.85
C ILE A 722 30.03 0.91 -14.86
N SER A 723 29.45 1.31 -13.73
CA SER A 723 30.17 2.07 -12.71
C SER A 723 31.30 1.25 -12.09
N SER A 724 31.06 -0.02 -11.76
CA SER A 724 32.05 -0.94 -11.22
C SER A 724 33.16 -1.23 -12.25
N GLU A 725 32.80 -1.43 -13.52
CA GLU A 725 33.79 -1.68 -14.57
C GLU A 725 34.69 -0.48 -14.80
N LEU A 726 34.14 0.72 -14.89
CA LEU A 726 34.90 1.94 -15.06
C LEU A 726 35.81 2.24 -13.85
N LEU A 727 35.35 1.93 -12.64
CA LEU A 727 36.14 2.05 -11.42
C LEU A 727 37.35 1.11 -11.45
N ASP A 728 37.13 -0.18 -11.76
CA ASP A 728 38.19 -1.22 -11.88
C ASP A 728 39.21 -0.84 -12.95
N LEU A 729 38.77 -0.43 -14.14
CA LEU A 729 39.66 -0.10 -15.26
C LEU A 729 40.49 1.17 -15.06
N ASN A 730 39.92 2.19 -14.42
CA ASN A 730 40.54 3.52 -14.38
C ASN A 730 41.24 3.83 -13.04
N LEU A 731 40.76 3.26 -11.93
CA LEU A 731 41.32 3.49 -10.59
C LEU A 731 41.83 2.22 -9.91
N GLY A 732 41.64 1.04 -10.52
CA GLY A 732 42.10 -0.26 -10.00
C GLY A 732 41.37 -0.71 -8.73
N SER A 733 40.18 -0.15 -8.44
CA SER A 733 39.31 -0.58 -7.34
C SER A 733 38.06 -1.30 -7.87
N ARG A 734 37.66 -2.34 -7.18
CA ARG A 734 36.47 -3.13 -7.53
C ARG A 734 35.24 -2.77 -6.70
N GLU A 735 35.39 -1.96 -5.68
CA GLU A 735 34.36 -1.60 -4.73
C GLU A 735 34.42 -0.11 -4.45
N PHE A 736 33.23 0.46 -4.19
CA PHE A 736 33.11 1.82 -3.68
C PHE A 736 33.07 1.75 -2.16
N ASP A 737 33.95 2.50 -1.50
CA ASP A 737 34.13 2.42 -0.05
C ASP A 737 33.04 3.18 0.73
N VAL A 738 32.70 4.38 0.26
CA VAL A 738 31.83 5.30 0.98
C VAL A 738 31.09 6.24 0.01
N TRP A 739 29.89 6.62 0.39
CA TRP A 739 29.13 7.64 -0.34
C TRP A 739 29.84 8.99 -0.31
N PRO A 740 29.98 9.72 -1.45
CA PRO A 740 30.72 10.97 -1.50
C PRO A 740 30.08 12.04 -0.64
N LYS A 741 30.91 12.75 0.13
CA LYS A 741 30.49 13.89 0.93
C LYS A 741 30.72 15.19 0.17
N VAL A 742 29.80 16.11 0.36
CA VAL A 742 29.90 17.46 -0.18
C VAL A 742 31.12 18.17 0.43
N ASN A 743 31.97 18.73 -0.42
CA ASN A 743 33.04 19.62 0.03
C ASN A 743 32.52 21.06 0.01
N GLU A 744 32.31 21.62 1.20
CA GLU A 744 31.76 22.95 1.39
C GLU A 744 32.52 24.06 0.64
N LYS A 745 33.82 23.88 0.39
CA LYS A 745 34.63 24.80 -0.40
C LYS A 745 34.02 25.08 -1.76
N TYR A 746 33.39 24.10 -2.38
CA TYR A 746 32.89 24.15 -3.77
C TYR A 746 31.39 24.46 -3.87
N ILE A 747 30.64 24.56 -2.75
CA ILE A 747 29.23 24.90 -2.74
C ILE A 747 28.93 26.28 -2.19
N LEU A 748 29.93 26.93 -1.58
CA LEU A 748 29.79 28.31 -1.18
C LEU A 748 29.68 29.18 -2.44
N ASP A 749 28.54 29.80 -2.67
CA ASP A 749 28.39 30.75 -3.74
C ASP A 749 29.43 31.87 -3.55
N LYS A 750 30.33 32.01 -4.50
CA LYS A 750 31.31 33.11 -4.46
C LYS A 750 30.67 34.46 -4.69
N THR A 751 29.47 34.49 -5.25
CA THR A 751 28.75 35.70 -5.63
C THR A 751 27.28 35.62 -5.23
N PHE A 752 26.68 36.77 -4.99
CA PHE A 752 25.23 36.92 -4.75
C PHE A 752 24.67 38.11 -5.52
N GLU A 753 23.34 38.13 -5.73
CA GLU A 753 22.65 39.25 -6.31
C GLU A 753 22.45 40.36 -5.25
N LEU A 754 23.31 41.37 -5.27
CA LEU A 754 23.13 42.57 -4.46
C LEU A 754 21.93 43.39 -5.00
N VAL A 755 20.88 43.45 -4.20
CA VAL A 755 19.68 44.25 -4.52
C VAL A 755 19.89 45.68 -4.07
N ILE A 756 19.80 46.65 -5.02
CA ILE A 756 19.93 48.09 -4.77
C ILE A 756 18.54 48.71 -4.68
N GLN A 757 18.22 49.27 -3.53
CA GLN A 757 16.93 49.90 -3.26
C GLN A 757 17.08 51.42 -3.03
N VAL A 758 16.01 52.14 -3.37
CA VAL A 758 15.83 53.55 -2.97
C VAL A 758 14.45 53.71 -2.36
N ASN A 759 14.39 54.20 -1.15
CA ASN A 759 13.18 54.31 -0.32
C ASN A 759 12.40 52.99 -0.25
N GLY A 760 13.12 51.84 -0.06
CA GLY A 760 12.56 50.51 0.06
C GLY A 760 12.10 49.84 -1.24
N LYS A 761 12.26 50.49 -2.38
CA LYS A 761 11.90 49.92 -3.70
C LYS A 761 13.15 49.51 -4.48
N LYS A 762 13.18 48.23 -4.99
CA LYS A 762 14.26 47.75 -5.86
C LYS A 762 14.38 48.67 -7.09
N ARG A 763 15.58 49.16 -7.36
CA ARG A 763 15.89 50.03 -8.49
C ARG A 763 16.91 49.42 -9.46
N ALA A 764 17.85 48.62 -8.88
CA ALA A 764 18.86 47.90 -9.66
C ALA A 764 19.26 46.63 -8.89
N SER A 765 20.03 45.77 -9.55
CA SER A 765 20.76 44.67 -8.93
C SER A 765 22.05 44.39 -9.70
N LYS A 766 23.04 43.86 -9.01
CA LYS A 766 24.36 43.48 -9.57
C LYS A 766 24.82 42.19 -8.89
N ILE A 767 25.37 41.26 -9.67
CA ILE A 767 26.05 40.10 -9.13
C ILE A 767 27.40 40.55 -8.61
N VAL A 768 27.66 40.33 -7.32
CA VAL A 768 28.87 40.73 -6.60
C VAL A 768 29.37 39.59 -5.70
N GLU A 769 30.65 39.60 -5.34
CA GLU A 769 31.23 38.60 -4.44
C GLU A 769 30.68 38.71 -3.00
N TYR A 770 30.54 37.58 -2.31
CA TYR A 770 30.21 37.55 -0.91
C TYR A 770 31.25 38.31 -0.10
N GLY A 771 30.79 39.07 0.89
CA GLY A 771 31.65 39.96 1.66
C GLY A 771 31.94 41.32 0.99
N THR A 772 31.24 41.67 -0.11
CA THR A 772 31.31 42.98 -0.72
C THR A 772 30.91 44.07 0.32
N SER A 773 31.79 45.01 0.58
CA SER A 773 31.58 46.04 1.57
C SER A 773 30.44 47.00 1.23
N GLU A 774 29.92 47.72 2.25
CA GLU A 774 28.97 48.82 2.05
C GLU A 774 29.51 49.90 1.09
N GLU A 775 30.81 50.21 1.17
CA GLU A 775 31.48 51.18 0.34
C GLU A 775 31.48 50.75 -1.14
N SER A 776 31.85 49.47 -1.41
CA SER A 776 31.81 48.90 -2.77
C SER A 776 30.37 48.84 -3.31
N SER A 777 29.43 48.43 -2.49
CA SER A 777 28.01 48.36 -2.83
C SER A 777 27.41 49.73 -3.14
N THR A 778 27.87 50.78 -2.43
CA THR A 778 27.52 52.17 -2.69
C THR A 778 28.11 52.65 -3.99
N ALA A 779 29.35 52.25 -4.31
CA ALA A 779 29.97 52.60 -5.62
C ALA A 779 29.21 51.97 -6.78
N PHE A 780 28.81 50.69 -6.68
CA PHE A 780 27.98 50.01 -7.68
C PHE A 780 26.61 50.71 -7.82
N ALA A 781 25.99 51.14 -6.73
CA ALA A 781 24.71 51.86 -6.79
C ALA A 781 24.84 53.18 -7.56
N LYS A 782 25.91 53.95 -7.32
CA LYS A 782 26.20 55.20 -8.06
C LYS A 782 26.43 54.98 -9.53
N GLU A 783 27.10 53.89 -9.90
CA GLU A 783 27.33 53.47 -11.31
C GLU A 783 26.02 53.10 -12.01
N LEU A 784 25.17 52.30 -11.36
CA LEU A 784 23.94 51.77 -11.96
C LEU A 784 22.74 52.71 -11.89
N LEU A 785 22.77 53.72 -11.04
CA LEU A 785 21.68 54.69 -10.84
C LEU A 785 22.17 56.13 -10.96
N PRO A 786 22.77 56.55 -12.10
CA PRO A 786 23.32 57.89 -12.28
C PRO A 786 22.27 59.01 -12.16
N GLN A 787 20.98 58.66 -12.28
CA GLN A 787 19.86 59.57 -12.16
C GLN A 787 19.51 59.93 -10.70
N ILE A 788 20.13 59.25 -9.74
CA ILE A 788 19.91 59.52 -8.31
C ILE A 788 20.99 60.45 -7.82
N ASN A 789 20.56 61.56 -7.16
CA ASN A 789 21.50 62.42 -6.46
C ASN A 789 21.83 61.80 -5.08
N PHE A 790 23.00 61.18 -4.97
CA PHE A 790 23.43 60.53 -3.71
C PHE A 790 23.84 61.55 -2.64
N GLU A 791 23.91 62.85 -2.91
CA GLU A 791 24.11 63.87 -1.87
C GLU A 791 22.83 64.06 -1.00
N ASP A 792 21.67 63.71 -1.52
CA ASP A 792 20.40 63.83 -0.81
C ASP A 792 20.11 62.63 0.10
N VAL A 793 21.00 61.65 0.16
CA VAL A 793 20.83 60.46 1.00
C VAL A 793 20.95 60.78 2.47
N LYS A 794 19.87 60.56 3.21
CA LYS A 794 19.76 60.79 4.66
C LYS A 794 20.24 59.55 5.46
N LYS A 795 20.08 58.37 4.90
CA LYS A 795 20.46 57.12 5.61
C LYS A 795 20.74 56.01 4.58
N VAL A 796 21.80 55.25 4.82
CA VAL A 796 22.10 54.01 4.11
C VAL A 796 21.75 52.85 5.05
N ILE A 797 21.06 51.85 4.53
CA ILE A 797 20.77 50.57 5.20
C ILE A 797 21.43 49.49 4.37
N PHE A 798 22.51 48.99 4.89
CA PHE A 798 23.24 47.89 4.29
C PHE A 798 22.92 46.59 5.05
N ILE A 799 22.49 45.58 4.33
CA ILE A 799 22.31 44.22 4.83
C ILE A 799 23.31 43.33 4.08
N ASP A 800 24.28 42.84 4.86
CA ASP A 800 25.40 42.08 4.34
C ASP A 800 24.93 40.90 3.45
N ASN A 801 25.58 40.73 2.30
CA ASN A 801 25.27 39.69 1.36
C ASN A 801 23.79 39.62 0.84
N LYS A 802 23.09 40.76 0.89
CA LYS A 802 21.65 40.79 0.51
C LYS A 802 21.25 42.03 -0.27
N LEU A 803 21.34 43.18 0.38
CA LEU A 803 20.87 44.42 -0.24
C LEU A 803 21.53 45.68 0.39
N ILE A 804 21.48 46.73 -0.43
CA ILE A 804 21.73 48.13 0.03
C ILE A 804 20.51 48.99 -0.29
N ASN A 805 20.03 49.77 0.67
CA ASN A 805 18.90 50.65 0.50
C ASN A 805 19.27 52.11 0.91
N PHE A 806 19.05 53.03 0.00
CA PHE A 806 19.27 54.45 0.19
C PHE A 806 17.95 55.14 0.51
N VAL A 807 17.87 55.82 1.66
CA VAL A 807 16.73 56.63 2.08
C VAL A 807 17.04 58.09 1.71
N ILE A 808 16.33 58.63 0.79
CA ILE A 808 16.47 59.99 0.28
C ILE A 808 15.38 60.92 0.84
#